data_5207437c9f7d4dc4165a63bd4dc8fa61
#
_entry.id   5207437c9f7d4dc4165a63bd4dc8fa61
#
_cell.length_a   1.000
_cell.length_b   1.000
_cell.length_c   1.000
_cell.angle_alpha   90.00
_cell.angle_beta   90.00
_cell.angle_gamma   90.00
#
_symmetry.space_group_name_H-M   'P 1'
#
loop_
_entity.id
_entity.type
_entity.pdbx_description
1 polymer ?
#
loop_
_entity_poly.entity_id
_entity_poly.type
_entity_poly.pdbx_seq_one_letter_code
_entity_poly.pdbx_strand_id
1 'polypeptide(L)'
;MFWSRHSKIVAAVAVLLISILAFWLRAQQYVNVVGSGIGVIYPEAKLDELDPFFNYWVVEYLDRHGPLSWFDLSSSNPVTCIFWYPSCRSIYSSELPGHIYTIYLLYQLVKHFGVDLWDFMSLLPPLLALLTTIFIALSVNEAIGSKIGAIAASLIYSLFFISREVAGFTVKYTFGLFTAPLVLWLHLRAFKRGGYIDFIAAALALAYSASTWTGIGLTSIPIYTALIITPFFINLSQKAALKKYSIGFAIETLVPAAMMYMMPSYHGGRLVLIVAFIAAFLVFVYASLLHLALGRAKAIKIYGYTVSALIIAGAILIMLANAAPWILEKITKVIPIAGKILLGLGIRPLGVAETVAQYQPAYVGGLPSYMLLGILAFIFIFIPMVIYELVKNRNSLLIAIAVWFIFAWIATYNTAYFSDYVKLSTAVLIGCSIGVLLRYSKPTIIKIGNLTRIKYGFLQIVALLLVVTIAIPSIWVAYAEHSTYYYMYTMVSRAEGFIIPTTVWLEVLDFIRRNTSENSLIISWWDYGYWLTGIGRRATLADGATINSTRIEMLAKFFTGSINDSLQYLKQEFGVCRRDEVYVLIFSPVDVYATGNGDVYAAFPIHPAGFGDIPKFISAIVYLATYESASKGPFTTIYSYQNPYYTYATETISSNKWVVNKTITIGGQGIVAVIGLNWNSGNVINATMPRLFAWSVLKSLENLYPDLDIKLIPWIISYGIDQQGRLQTFIDLSSLVLGPVKIDNVNQNLFSIAYVGISQPLTLGYNFHRYVFVSLLKLNEDVMRELCR
;
A
#
# COMPACT_ATOMS: atom_id res chain seq x y z
N MET A 1 0.61 -21.90 -43.70
CA MET A 1 1.77 -21.19 -43.09
C MET A 1 1.58 -19.66 -43.04
N PHE A 2 1.09 -19.01 -44.08
CA PHE A 2 0.86 -17.59 -44.21
C PHE A 2 -0.10 -17.04 -43.11
N TRP A 3 -1.27 -17.64 -42.88
CA TRP A 3 -2.24 -17.27 -41.86
C TRP A 3 -1.70 -17.39 -40.41
N SER A 4 -0.78 -18.30 -40.14
CA SER A 4 -0.21 -18.46 -38.79
C SER A 4 0.77 -17.33 -38.40
N ARG A 5 1.50 -16.80 -39.40
CA ARG A 5 2.44 -15.67 -39.23
C ARG A 5 1.69 -14.36 -39.01
N HIS A 6 0.67 -14.09 -39.85
CA HIS A 6 -0.17 -12.88 -39.71
C HIS A 6 -0.88 -12.83 -38.34
N SER A 7 -1.42 -13.96 -37.87
CA SER A 7 -2.07 -14.00 -36.54
C SER A 7 -1.11 -13.77 -35.36
N LYS A 8 0.20 -14.05 -35.52
CA LYS A 8 1.20 -13.69 -34.49
C LYS A 8 1.46 -12.19 -34.45
N ILE A 9 1.60 -11.57 -35.64
CA ILE A 9 1.82 -10.13 -35.77
C ILE A 9 0.61 -9.36 -35.24
N VAL A 10 -0.60 -9.74 -35.62
CA VAL A 10 -1.84 -9.11 -35.13
C VAL A 10 -1.94 -9.20 -33.61
N ALA A 11 -1.66 -10.35 -33.02
CA ALA A 11 -1.68 -10.50 -31.58
C ALA A 11 -0.60 -9.65 -30.88
N ALA A 12 0.61 -9.57 -31.43
CA ALA A 12 1.68 -8.74 -30.89
C ALA A 12 1.32 -7.24 -30.96
N VAL A 13 0.76 -6.79 -32.09
CA VAL A 13 0.28 -5.40 -32.23
C VAL A 13 -0.85 -5.11 -31.25
N ALA A 14 -1.83 -6.02 -31.10
CA ALA A 14 -2.92 -5.86 -30.14
C ALA A 14 -2.38 -5.74 -28.69
N VAL A 15 -1.46 -6.61 -28.28
CA VAL A 15 -0.86 -6.53 -26.95
C VAL A 15 -0.09 -5.22 -26.78
N LEU A 16 0.66 -4.77 -27.79
CA LEU A 16 1.39 -3.50 -27.73
C LEU A 16 0.44 -2.30 -27.57
N LEU A 17 -0.65 -2.24 -28.34
CA LEU A 17 -1.65 -1.17 -28.19
C LEU A 17 -2.31 -1.18 -26.81
N ILE A 18 -2.63 -2.36 -26.28
CA ILE A 18 -3.17 -2.52 -24.93
C ILE A 18 -2.13 -2.09 -23.89
N SER A 19 -0.86 -2.37 -24.09
CA SER A 19 0.21 -1.95 -23.20
C SER A 19 0.41 -0.43 -23.18
N ILE A 20 0.25 0.22 -24.37
CA ILE A 20 0.24 1.68 -24.47
C ILE A 20 -1.00 2.26 -23.74
N LEU A 21 -2.16 1.62 -23.88
CA LEU A 21 -3.35 1.99 -23.11
C LEU A 21 -3.10 1.90 -21.60
N ALA A 22 -2.46 0.83 -21.12
CA ALA A 22 -2.09 0.68 -19.71
C ALA A 22 -1.19 1.82 -19.23
N PHE A 23 -0.18 2.18 -20.01
CA PHE A 23 0.68 3.33 -19.73
C PHE A 23 -0.13 4.63 -19.66
N TRP A 24 -0.94 4.89 -20.69
CA TRP A 24 -1.71 6.14 -20.77
C TRP A 24 -2.70 6.32 -19.63
N LEU A 25 -3.44 5.28 -19.27
CA LEU A 25 -4.38 5.32 -18.14
C LEU A 25 -3.68 5.65 -16.81
N ARG A 26 -2.48 5.12 -16.59
CA ARG A 26 -1.72 5.31 -15.36
C ARG A 26 -0.90 6.60 -15.34
N ALA A 27 -0.67 7.21 -16.50
CA ALA A 27 0.06 8.49 -16.62
C ALA A 27 -0.84 9.72 -16.37
N GLN A 28 -2.16 9.56 -16.23
CA GLN A 28 -3.11 10.69 -16.15
C GLN A 28 -2.81 11.63 -14.98
N GLN A 29 -2.36 11.10 -13.84
CA GLN A 29 -1.98 11.92 -12.68
C GLN A 29 -0.84 12.88 -13.00
N TYR A 30 0.20 12.41 -13.70
CA TYR A 30 1.30 13.26 -14.17
C TYR A 30 0.79 14.36 -15.10
N VAL A 31 -0.06 13.99 -16.08
CA VAL A 31 -0.65 14.96 -17.02
C VAL A 31 -1.44 16.04 -16.28
N ASN A 32 -2.21 15.67 -15.25
CA ASN A 32 -3.01 16.61 -14.47
C ASN A 32 -2.13 17.53 -13.61
N VAL A 33 -1.10 17.00 -12.94
CA VAL A 33 -0.19 17.80 -12.09
C VAL A 33 0.61 18.81 -12.94
N VAL A 34 1.11 18.37 -14.09
CA VAL A 34 1.83 19.28 -15.00
C VAL A 34 0.86 20.26 -15.67
N GLY A 35 -0.30 19.78 -16.14
CA GLY A 35 -1.32 20.61 -16.80
C GLY A 35 -1.93 21.67 -15.89
N SER A 36 -1.98 21.44 -14.57
CA SER A 36 -2.41 22.46 -13.59
C SER A 36 -1.36 23.55 -13.33
N GLY A 37 -0.13 23.36 -13.80
CA GLY A 37 1.01 24.25 -13.51
C GLY A 37 1.68 23.98 -12.16
N ILE A 38 1.06 23.22 -11.23
CA ILE A 38 1.66 22.91 -9.91
C ILE A 38 2.98 22.17 -10.09
N GLY A 39 3.04 21.15 -10.94
CA GLY A 39 4.25 20.37 -11.20
C GLY A 39 5.35 21.13 -11.94
N VAL A 40 5.05 22.33 -12.47
CA VAL A 40 6.05 23.23 -13.06
C VAL A 40 6.68 24.13 -11.98
N ILE A 41 5.85 24.66 -11.07
CA ILE A 41 6.28 25.52 -9.96
C ILE A 41 6.98 24.68 -8.88
N TYR A 42 6.42 23.52 -8.58
CA TYR A 42 6.91 22.58 -7.58
C TYR A 42 7.14 21.22 -8.24
N PRO A 43 8.36 20.95 -8.74
CA PRO A 43 8.67 19.65 -9.38
C PRO A 43 8.38 18.45 -8.49
N GLU A 44 8.50 18.62 -7.17
CA GLU A 44 8.19 17.62 -6.13
C GLU A 44 6.74 17.12 -6.21
N ALA A 45 5.82 17.97 -6.65
CA ALA A 45 4.40 17.62 -6.80
C ALA A 45 4.15 16.48 -7.81
N LYS A 46 5.12 16.14 -8.66
CA LYS A 46 5.03 15.05 -9.64
C LYS A 46 5.14 13.66 -9.01
N LEU A 47 5.64 13.54 -7.78
CA LEU A 47 5.66 12.28 -7.03
C LEU A 47 4.46 12.16 -6.12
N ASP A 48 3.95 10.96 -5.95
CA ASP A 48 2.80 10.66 -5.11
C ASP A 48 3.20 9.89 -3.86
N GLU A 49 2.35 9.90 -2.82
CA GLU A 49 2.57 9.20 -1.55
C GLU A 49 3.83 9.71 -0.79
N LEU A 50 4.46 8.84 -0.04
CA LEU A 50 5.57 9.16 0.87
C LEU A 50 6.88 8.50 0.44
N ASP A 51 6.85 7.19 0.19
CA ASP A 51 8.04 6.38 -0.15
C ASP A 51 8.82 6.86 -1.39
N PRO A 52 8.19 7.41 -2.46
CA PRO A 52 8.93 7.91 -3.62
C PRO A 52 9.94 9.01 -3.30
N PHE A 53 9.66 9.83 -2.28
CA PHE A 53 10.59 10.91 -1.87
C PHE A 53 11.85 10.38 -1.20
N PHE A 54 11.74 9.27 -0.46
CA PHE A 54 12.90 8.54 0.02
C PHE A 54 13.73 7.98 -1.14
N ASN A 55 13.08 7.32 -2.10
CA ASN A 55 13.76 6.77 -3.28
C ASN A 55 14.41 7.89 -4.11
N TYR A 56 13.73 9.03 -4.27
CA TYR A 56 14.28 10.22 -4.93
C TYR A 56 15.57 10.69 -4.24
N TRP A 57 15.53 10.85 -2.91
CA TRP A 57 16.67 11.28 -2.13
C TRP A 57 17.89 10.35 -2.30
N VAL A 58 17.65 9.04 -2.25
CA VAL A 58 18.72 8.05 -2.42
C VAL A 58 19.28 8.07 -3.84
N VAL A 59 18.40 8.11 -4.86
CA VAL A 59 18.84 8.14 -6.27
C VAL A 59 19.59 9.43 -6.59
N GLU A 60 19.14 10.59 -6.08
CA GLU A 60 19.82 11.85 -6.21
C GLU A 60 21.21 11.80 -5.53
N TYR A 61 21.32 11.17 -4.37
CA TYR A 61 22.61 10.95 -3.70
C TYR A 61 23.55 10.12 -4.55
N LEU A 62 23.09 9.01 -5.12
CA LEU A 62 23.87 8.17 -6.03
C LEU A 62 24.27 8.92 -7.32
N ASP A 63 23.39 9.78 -7.84
CA ASP A 63 23.69 10.56 -9.04
C ASP A 63 24.81 11.56 -8.82
N ARG A 64 24.90 12.15 -7.61
CA ARG A 64 25.95 13.11 -7.23
C ARG A 64 27.27 12.46 -6.85
N HIS A 65 27.25 11.29 -6.20
CA HIS A 65 28.44 10.67 -5.60
C HIS A 65 28.87 9.37 -6.29
N GLY A 66 28.08 8.90 -7.27
CA GLY A 66 28.33 7.66 -8.01
C GLY A 66 27.68 6.42 -7.38
N PRO A 67 27.59 5.32 -8.16
CA PRO A 67 26.84 4.14 -7.73
C PRO A 67 27.41 3.42 -6.51
N LEU A 68 28.70 3.51 -6.26
CA LEU A 68 29.34 2.87 -5.11
C LEU A 68 29.06 3.57 -3.78
N SER A 69 28.61 4.83 -3.81
CA SER A 69 28.22 5.57 -2.60
C SER A 69 27.00 4.97 -1.87
N TRP A 70 26.30 4.00 -2.47
CA TRP A 70 25.32 3.15 -1.76
C TRP A 70 25.91 2.51 -0.51
N PHE A 71 27.16 2.03 -0.58
CA PHE A 71 27.82 1.34 0.52
C PHE A 71 28.21 2.29 1.66
N ASP A 72 28.28 3.59 1.38
CA ASP A 72 28.55 4.64 2.38
C ASP A 72 27.30 5.00 3.19
N LEU A 73 26.10 4.62 2.75
CA LEU A 73 24.84 4.95 3.40
C LEU A 73 24.56 4.07 4.64
N SER A 74 25.56 3.99 5.52
CA SER A 74 25.46 3.31 6.82
C SER A 74 25.05 4.28 7.94
N SER A 75 24.64 3.77 9.10
CA SER A 75 24.27 4.60 10.26
C SER A 75 25.45 5.41 10.84
N SER A 76 26.69 5.07 10.48
CA SER A 76 27.88 5.84 10.87
C SER A 76 28.14 7.06 9.98
N ASN A 77 27.47 7.15 8.83
CA ASN A 77 27.61 8.30 7.93
C ASN A 77 26.63 9.42 8.38
N PRO A 78 27.11 10.63 8.71
CA PRO A 78 26.28 11.74 9.16
C PRO A 78 25.11 12.08 8.19
N VAL A 79 25.31 11.86 6.88
CA VAL A 79 24.27 12.12 5.85
C VAL A 79 23.01 11.31 6.10
N THR A 80 23.14 10.09 6.64
CA THR A 80 21.96 9.24 6.93
C THR A 80 21.20 9.65 8.19
N CYS A 81 21.79 10.58 9.01
CA CYS A 81 21.14 11.09 10.23
C CYS A 81 19.98 12.06 9.95
N ILE A 82 19.69 12.36 8.70
CA ILE A 82 18.45 13.01 8.30
C ILE A 82 17.24 12.08 8.52
N PHE A 83 17.46 10.75 8.49
CA PHE A 83 16.46 9.73 8.74
C PHE A 83 16.64 9.10 10.12
N TRP A 84 15.57 8.98 10.89
CA TRP A 84 15.56 8.30 12.20
C TRP A 84 16.56 8.85 13.21
N TYR A 85 16.69 10.19 13.28
CA TYR A 85 17.53 10.84 14.27
C TYR A 85 17.08 10.47 15.70
N PRO A 86 17.99 10.31 16.70
CA PRO A 86 19.45 10.40 16.62
C PRO A 86 20.15 9.07 16.29
N SER A 87 19.40 7.97 16.11
CA SER A 87 19.98 6.65 15.85
C SER A 87 20.54 6.51 14.42
N CYS A 88 20.14 7.37 13.51
CA CYS A 88 20.49 7.40 12.09
C CYS A 88 20.16 6.07 11.37
N ARG A 89 19.61 6.15 10.18
CA ARG A 89 19.20 4.95 9.44
C ARG A 89 20.36 4.40 8.62
N SER A 90 20.71 3.14 8.81
CA SER A 90 21.54 2.44 7.83
C SER A 90 20.70 2.05 6.61
N ILE A 91 20.75 2.86 5.54
CA ILE A 91 20.01 2.59 4.30
C ILE A 91 20.56 1.34 3.63
N TYR A 92 21.87 1.22 3.56
CA TYR A 92 22.60 0.07 3.01
C TYR A 92 22.12 -1.29 3.58
N SER A 93 21.81 -1.37 4.88
CA SER A 93 21.36 -2.60 5.51
C SER A 93 19.84 -2.73 5.68
N SER A 94 19.10 -1.62 5.62
CA SER A 94 17.65 -1.63 5.81
C SER A 94 16.86 -1.69 4.51
N GLU A 95 17.41 -1.20 3.38
CA GLU A 95 16.73 -1.18 2.09
C GLU A 95 17.30 -2.18 1.11
N LEU A 96 16.44 -2.56 0.13
CA LEU A 96 16.84 -3.43 -0.97
C LEU A 96 17.43 -2.59 -2.10
N PRO A 97 18.59 -2.97 -2.65
CA PRO A 97 19.27 -2.17 -3.66
C PRO A 97 18.63 -2.21 -5.05
N GLY A 98 17.89 -3.29 -5.39
CA GLY A 98 17.52 -3.57 -6.77
C GLY A 98 16.62 -2.51 -7.40
N HIS A 99 15.59 -2.02 -6.71
CA HIS A 99 14.73 -0.96 -7.25
C HIS A 99 15.48 0.37 -7.33
N ILE A 100 16.27 0.73 -6.33
CA ILE A 100 17.08 1.96 -6.33
C ILE A 100 18.05 1.98 -7.50
N TYR A 101 18.85 0.91 -7.67
CA TYR A 101 19.77 0.82 -8.79
C TYR A 101 19.07 0.78 -10.15
N THR A 102 17.89 0.20 -10.24
CA THR A 102 17.11 0.22 -11.49
C THR A 102 16.70 1.65 -11.84
N ILE A 103 16.18 2.41 -10.86
CA ILE A 103 15.83 3.82 -11.06
C ILE A 103 17.09 4.60 -11.48
N TYR A 104 18.19 4.47 -10.73
CA TYR A 104 19.45 5.15 -11.01
C TYR A 104 19.99 4.84 -12.41
N LEU A 105 20.12 3.55 -12.77
CA LEU A 105 20.70 3.16 -14.06
C LEU A 105 19.83 3.60 -15.25
N LEU A 106 18.51 3.46 -15.15
CA LEU A 106 17.60 3.93 -16.20
C LEU A 106 17.65 5.47 -16.30
N TYR A 107 17.73 6.17 -15.18
CA TYR A 107 17.89 7.62 -15.17
C TYR A 107 19.19 8.05 -15.86
N GLN A 108 20.34 7.36 -15.59
CA GLN A 108 21.59 7.65 -16.29
C GLN A 108 21.47 7.58 -17.82
N LEU A 109 20.58 6.72 -18.36
CA LEU A 109 20.34 6.62 -19.80
C LEU A 109 19.52 7.80 -20.34
N VAL A 110 18.53 8.28 -19.58
CA VAL A 110 17.57 9.28 -20.06
C VAL A 110 17.95 10.72 -19.72
N LYS A 111 18.76 10.95 -18.69
CA LYS A 111 19.17 12.31 -18.28
C LYS A 111 19.92 13.06 -19.39
N HIS A 112 20.62 12.35 -20.28
CA HIS A 112 21.33 12.94 -21.41
C HIS A 112 20.38 13.54 -22.46
N PHE A 113 19.09 13.19 -22.42
CA PHE A 113 18.04 13.77 -23.26
C PHE A 113 17.32 14.94 -22.59
N GLY A 114 17.85 15.45 -21.47
CA GLY A 114 17.27 16.57 -20.72
C GLY A 114 16.06 16.20 -19.84
N VAL A 115 15.84 14.90 -19.59
CA VAL A 115 14.78 14.44 -18.70
C VAL A 115 15.20 14.66 -17.24
N ASP A 116 14.41 15.41 -16.50
CA ASP A 116 14.59 15.61 -15.06
C ASP A 116 14.26 14.36 -14.24
N LEU A 117 14.90 14.23 -13.06
CA LEU A 117 14.69 13.06 -12.19
C LEU A 117 13.24 12.97 -11.67
N TRP A 118 12.59 14.11 -11.39
CA TRP A 118 11.19 14.15 -10.98
C TRP A 118 10.26 13.62 -12.07
N ASP A 119 10.44 14.05 -13.31
CA ASP A 119 9.66 13.59 -14.45
C ASP A 119 9.89 12.11 -14.74
N PHE A 120 11.17 11.69 -14.70
CA PHE A 120 11.53 10.30 -14.92
C PHE A 120 10.90 9.38 -13.87
N MET A 121 11.07 9.72 -12.59
CA MET A 121 10.51 8.92 -11.51
C MET A 121 8.97 8.93 -11.53
N SER A 122 8.36 10.03 -11.91
CA SER A 122 6.91 10.09 -12.03
C SER A 122 6.37 9.15 -13.11
N LEU A 123 7.03 9.08 -14.27
CA LEU A 123 6.58 8.27 -15.40
C LEU A 123 7.06 6.81 -15.39
N LEU A 124 7.99 6.46 -14.49
CA LEU A 124 8.51 5.10 -14.40
C LEU A 124 7.45 4.05 -14.02
N PRO A 125 6.55 4.26 -13.03
CA PRO A 125 5.49 3.30 -12.74
C PRO A 125 4.56 2.99 -13.93
N PRO A 126 4.01 3.97 -14.69
CA PRO A 126 3.31 3.71 -15.94
C PRO A 126 4.12 2.92 -16.97
N LEU A 127 5.41 3.21 -17.08
CA LEU A 127 6.30 2.46 -17.98
C LEU A 127 6.46 1.00 -17.54
N LEU A 128 6.60 0.75 -16.24
CA LEU A 128 6.63 -0.61 -15.70
C LEU A 128 5.29 -1.32 -15.92
N ALA A 129 4.15 -0.64 -15.82
CA ALA A 129 2.84 -1.20 -16.12
C ALA A 129 2.69 -1.62 -17.59
N LEU A 130 3.24 -0.83 -18.52
CA LEU A 130 3.32 -1.21 -19.94
C LEU A 130 4.07 -2.55 -20.09
N LEU A 131 5.24 -2.69 -19.47
CA LEU A 131 6.03 -3.91 -19.52
C LEU A 131 5.33 -5.07 -18.79
N THR A 132 4.70 -4.82 -17.65
CA THR A 132 3.88 -5.79 -16.91
C THR A 132 2.80 -6.38 -17.81
N THR A 133 2.10 -5.56 -18.57
CA THR A 133 1.07 -5.99 -19.53
C THR A 133 1.63 -6.93 -20.60
N ILE A 134 2.81 -6.66 -21.11
CA ILE A 134 3.50 -7.54 -22.07
C ILE A 134 3.86 -8.87 -21.41
N PHE A 135 4.41 -8.88 -20.21
CA PHE A 135 4.79 -10.11 -19.51
C PHE A 135 3.58 -10.95 -19.09
N ILE A 136 2.45 -10.35 -18.79
CA ILE A 136 1.16 -11.04 -18.61
C ILE A 136 0.78 -11.80 -19.88
N ALA A 137 0.81 -11.13 -21.04
CA ALA A 137 0.53 -11.77 -22.32
C ALA A 137 1.46 -12.95 -22.61
N LEU A 138 2.77 -12.76 -22.37
CA LEU A 138 3.77 -13.80 -22.55
C LEU A 138 3.55 -14.98 -21.59
N SER A 139 3.20 -14.71 -20.33
CA SER A 139 2.91 -15.74 -19.33
C SER A 139 1.72 -16.62 -19.75
N VAL A 140 0.60 -15.99 -20.13
CA VAL A 140 -0.60 -16.71 -20.57
C VAL A 140 -0.33 -17.49 -21.87
N ASN A 141 0.36 -16.89 -22.83
CA ASN A 141 0.71 -17.57 -24.07
C ASN A 141 1.67 -18.77 -23.83
N GLU A 142 2.61 -18.66 -22.91
CA GLU A 142 3.52 -19.75 -22.56
C GLU A 142 2.77 -20.89 -21.84
N ALA A 143 1.86 -20.55 -20.90
CA ALA A 143 1.08 -21.52 -20.12
C ALA A 143 0.15 -22.36 -21.01
N ILE A 144 -0.58 -21.72 -21.91
CA ILE A 144 -1.67 -22.39 -22.65
C ILE A 144 -1.57 -22.29 -24.17
N GLY A 145 -0.64 -21.50 -24.73
CA GLY A 145 -0.48 -21.34 -26.19
C GLY A 145 -1.63 -20.58 -26.86
N SER A 146 -2.37 -19.73 -26.12
CA SER A 146 -3.53 -18.97 -26.63
C SER A 146 -3.23 -17.48 -26.77
N LYS A 147 -3.24 -16.97 -28.00
CA LYS A 147 -3.08 -15.54 -28.29
C LYS A 147 -4.27 -14.72 -27.81
N ILE A 148 -5.49 -15.24 -27.97
CA ILE A 148 -6.72 -14.55 -27.51
C ILE A 148 -6.75 -14.49 -26.00
N GLY A 149 -6.38 -15.57 -25.31
CA GLY A 149 -6.23 -15.56 -23.86
C GLY A 149 -5.19 -14.53 -23.39
N ALA A 150 -4.07 -14.42 -24.08
CA ALA A 150 -3.04 -13.41 -23.80
C ALA A 150 -3.57 -11.98 -23.98
N ILE A 151 -4.28 -11.70 -25.08
CA ILE A 151 -4.91 -10.39 -25.35
C ILE A 151 -5.96 -10.08 -24.25
N ALA A 152 -6.81 -11.05 -23.90
CA ALA A 152 -7.85 -10.87 -22.87
C ALA A 152 -7.23 -10.56 -21.50
N ALA A 153 -6.19 -11.29 -21.08
CA ALA A 153 -5.49 -11.02 -19.82
C ALA A 153 -4.88 -9.61 -19.79
N SER A 154 -4.22 -9.23 -20.88
CA SER A 154 -3.63 -7.90 -21.03
C SER A 154 -4.68 -6.78 -20.94
N LEU A 155 -5.82 -6.94 -21.60
CA LEU A 155 -6.89 -5.96 -21.60
C LEU A 155 -7.51 -5.82 -20.20
N ILE A 156 -7.85 -6.93 -19.55
CA ILE A 156 -8.43 -6.92 -18.19
C ILE A 156 -7.47 -6.26 -17.21
N TYR A 157 -6.19 -6.60 -17.26
CA TYR A 157 -5.17 -5.98 -16.41
C TYR A 157 -5.02 -4.48 -16.68
N SER A 158 -5.00 -4.07 -17.93
CA SER A 158 -4.85 -2.66 -18.31
C SER A 158 -5.98 -1.79 -17.79
N LEU A 159 -7.19 -2.35 -17.75
CA LEU A 159 -8.40 -1.67 -17.27
C LEU A 159 -8.53 -1.68 -15.74
N PHE A 160 -7.89 -2.62 -15.03
CA PHE A 160 -7.88 -2.57 -13.57
C PHE A 160 -7.16 -1.33 -13.07
N PHE A 161 -7.74 -0.73 -12.03
CA PHE A 161 -7.04 0.25 -11.24
C PHE A 161 -5.95 -0.41 -10.40
N ILE A 162 -4.69 -0.08 -10.67
CA ILE A 162 -3.52 -0.54 -9.93
C ILE A 162 -2.87 0.67 -9.28
N SER A 163 -3.14 0.88 -8.00
CA SER A 163 -2.75 2.10 -7.29
C SER A 163 -1.25 2.39 -7.35
N ARG A 164 -0.44 1.34 -7.29
CA ARG A 164 1.02 1.45 -7.24
C ARG A 164 1.73 1.47 -8.59
N GLU A 165 0.98 1.56 -9.67
CA GLU A 165 1.50 1.77 -11.02
C GLU A 165 1.11 3.14 -11.59
N VAL A 166 0.42 3.96 -10.80
CA VAL A 166 0.07 5.33 -11.18
C VAL A 166 1.32 6.21 -11.18
N ALA A 167 1.32 7.21 -12.04
CA ALA A 167 2.41 8.16 -12.13
C ALA A 167 2.74 8.79 -10.77
N GLY A 168 4.02 8.90 -10.48
CA GLY A 168 4.52 9.39 -9.20
C GLY A 168 4.72 8.31 -8.14
N PHE A 169 4.16 7.12 -8.31
CA PHE A 169 4.20 6.05 -7.30
C PHE A 169 5.43 5.14 -7.43
N THR A 170 6.62 5.71 -7.49
CA THR A 170 7.88 4.98 -7.71
C THR A 170 8.39 4.35 -6.43
N VAL A 171 7.84 3.19 -6.07
CA VAL A 171 8.15 2.45 -4.83
C VAL A 171 8.56 1.01 -5.13
N LYS A 172 9.24 0.37 -4.19
CA LYS A 172 9.65 -1.06 -4.28
C LYS A 172 8.51 -2.01 -4.65
N TYR A 173 7.29 -1.73 -4.22
CA TYR A 173 6.11 -2.53 -4.54
C TYR A 173 5.78 -2.51 -6.04
N THR A 174 5.92 -1.38 -6.72
CA THR A 174 5.73 -1.23 -8.17
C THR A 174 6.66 -2.16 -8.95
N PHE A 175 7.92 -2.26 -8.51
CA PHE A 175 8.88 -3.20 -9.10
C PHE A 175 8.47 -4.65 -8.80
N GLY A 176 7.90 -4.92 -7.63
CA GLY A 176 7.35 -6.23 -7.30
C GLY A 176 6.22 -6.65 -8.25
N LEU A 177 5.30 -5.75 -8.57
CA LEU A 177 4.22 -6.00 -9.53
C LEU A 177 4.77 -6.29 -10.94
N PHE A 178 5.75 -5.51 -11.39
CA PHE A 178 6.42 -5.71 -12.66
C PHE A 178 7.18 -7.04 -12.74
N THR A 179 7.93 -7.37 -11.69
CA THR A 179 8.75 -8.59 -11.70
C THR A 179 7.94 -9.86 -11.57
N ALA A 180 6.74 -9.82 -10.99
CA ALA A 180 5.90 -10.99 -10.81
C ALA A 180 5.56 -11.73 -12.13
N PRO A 181 4.97 -11.09 -13.14
CA PRO A 181 4.69 -11.76 -14.42
C PRO A 181 5.95 -12.01 -15.24
N LEU A 182 7.03 -11.23 -15.08
CA LEU A 182 8.33 -11.51 -15.69
C LEU A 182 8.89 -12.84 -15.18
N VAL A 183 8.93 -13.04 -13.86
CA VAL A 183 9.39 -14.28 -13.23
C VAL A 183 8.49 -15.43 -13.63
N LEU A 184 7.17 -15.25 -13.59
CA LEU A 184 6.21 -16.28 -14.00
C LEU A 184 6.45 -16.71 -15.46
N TRP A 185 6.58 -15.77 -16.38
CA TRP A 185 6.83 -16.07 -17.78
C TRP A 185 8.12 -16.88 -18.00
N LEU A 186 9.23 -16.39 -17.43
CA LEU A 186 10.53 -17.05 -17.59
C LEU A 186 10.55 -18.44 -16.96
N HIS A 187 9.92 -18.61 -15.81
CA HIS A 187 9.75 -19.89 -15.14
C HIS A 187 8.92 -20.88 -15.97
N LEU A 188 7.73 -20.47 -16.46
CA LEU A 188 6.90 -21.28 -17.33
C LEU A 188 7.65 -21.70 -18.60
N ARG A 189 8.45 -20.81 -19.17
CA ARG A 189 9.28 -21.06 -20.32
C ARG A 189 10.42 -22.04 -20.03
N ALA A 190 11.08 -21.89 -18.88
CA ALA A 190 12.14 -22.80 -18.44
C ALA A 190 11.60 -24.23 -18.30
N PHE A 191 10.44 -24.38 -17.64
CA PHE A 191 9.78 -25.67 -17.50
C PHE A 191 9.35 -26.28 -18.82
N LYS A 192 8.78 -25.49 -19.73
CA LYS A 192 8.29 -25.98 -21.01
C LYS A 192 9.41 -26.39 -21.96
N ARG A 193 10.50 -25.64 -21.98
CA ARG A 193 11.63 -25.85 -22.89
C ARG A 193 12.72 -26.75 -22.27
N GLY A 194 12.88 -26.65 -20.95
CA GLY A 194 13.89 -27.38 -20.21
C GLY A 194 15.32 -26.99 -20.57
N GLY A 195 15.58 -25.77 -21.08
CA GLY A 195 16.92 -25.30 -21.45
C GLY A 195 17.63 -24.72 -20.22
N TYR A 196 18.94 -24.97 -20.05
CA TYR A 196 19.70 -24.36 -18.93
C TYR A 196 19.69 -22.84 -18.97
N ILE A 197 19.75 -22.25 -20.16
CA ILE A 197 19.69 -20.78 -20.35
C ILE A 197 18.34 -20.25 -19.86
N ASP A 198 17.23 -20.95 -20.13
CA ASP A 198 15.90 -20.53 -19.66
C ASP A 198 15.82 -20.62 -18.13
N PHE A 199 16.41 -21.63 -17.49
CA PHE A 199 16.49 -21.72 -16.03
C PHE A 199 17.38 -20.65 -15.41
N ILE A 200 18.51 -20.30 -16.03
CA ILE A 200 19.37 -19.20 -15.60
C ILE A 200 18.61 -17.86 -15.70
N ALA A 201 17.91 -17.63 -16.82
CA ALA A 201 17.12 -16.41 -16.99
C ALA A 201 16.01 -16.29 -15.93
N ALA A 202 15.32 -17.39 -15.61
CA ALA A 202 14.32 -17.45 -14.55
C ALA A 202 14.94 -17.19 -13.18
N ALA A 203 16.09 -17.78 -12.86
CA ALA A 203 16.82 -17.57 -11.62
C ALA A 203 17.27 -16.11 -11.44
N LEU A 204 17.80 -15.50 -12.49
CA LEU A 204 18.22 -14.10 -12.47
C LEU A 204 17.03 -13.13 -12.31
N ALA A 205 15.91 -13.39 -12.98
CA ALA A 205 14.69 -12.63 -12.81
C ALA A 205 14.13 -12.75 -11.38
N LEU A 206 14.19 -13.94 -10.81
CA LEU A 206 13.78 -14.18 -9.42
C LEU A 206 14.70 -13.50 -8.41
N ALA A 207 16.02 -13.54 -8.64
CA ALA A 207 17.00 -12.82 -7.83
C ALA A 207 16.83 -11.30 -7.94
N TYR A 208 16.55 -10.80 -9.14
CA TYR A 208 16.21 -9.38 -9.34
C TYR A 208 14.93 -9.00 -8.60
N SER A 209 13.87 -9.80 -8.70
CA SER A 209 12.64 -9.59 -7.93
C SER A 209 12.91 -9.52 -6.43
N ALA A 210 13.74 -10.45 -5.91
CA ALA A 210 14.17 -10.46 -4.52
C ALA A 210 14.93 -9.18 -4.12
N SER A 211 15.75 -8.66 -5.01
CA SER A 211 16.52 -7.43 -4.76
C SER A 211 15.66 -6.16 -4.78
N THR A 212 14.44 -6.21 -5.33
CA THR A 212 13.55 -5.05 -5.44
C THR A 212 12.55 -4.97 -4.31
N TRP A 213 11.96 -6.10 -3.90
CA TRP A 213 10.89 -6.12 -2.91
C TRP A 213 10.79 -7.44 -2.14
N THR A 214 10.64 -7.36 -0.82
CA THR A 214 10.54 -8.55 0.06
C THR A 214 9.22 -9.32 -0.06
N GLY A 215 8.22 -8.76 -0.74
CA GLY A 215 6.98 -9.47 -1.08
C GLY A 215 7.14 -10.61 -2.09
N ILE A 216 8.37 -10.98 -2.39
CA ILE A 216 8.77 -12.09 -3.27
C ILE A 216 8.11 -13.43 -2.93
N GLY A 217 7.67 -13.62 -1.69
CA GLY A 217 6.92 -14.81 -1.29
C GLY A 217 5.68 -15.05 -2.18
N LEU A 218 4.97 -13.97 -2.55
CA LEU A 218 3.80 -14.07 -3.44
C LEU A 218 4.18 -14.37 -4.91
N THR A 219 5.40 -14.07 -5.32
CA THR A 219 5.93 -14.39 -6.65
C THR A 219 6.57 -15.78 -6.68
N SER A 220 7.23 -16.19 -5.62
CA SER A 220 8.01 -17.41 -5.54
C SER A 220 7.20 -18.65 -5.15
N ILE A 221 6.09 -18.49 -4.40
CA ILE A 221 5.22 -19.61 -3.99
C ILE A 221 4.69 -20.42 -5.17
N PRO A 222 4.18 -19.79 -6.25
CA PRO A 222 3.76 -20.54 -7.45
C PRO A 222 4.89 -21.36 -8.06
N ILE A 223 6.09 -20.78 -8.06
CA ILE A 223 7.29 -21.42 -8.57
C ILE A 223 7.61 -22.64 -7.73
N TYR A 224 7.63 -22.52 -6.42
CA TYR A 224 7.92 -23.64 -5.52
C TYR A 224 6.88 -24.74 -5.60
N THR A 225 5.61 -24.38 -5.74
CA THR A 225 4.55 -25.37 -5.93
C THR A 225 4.73 -26.12 -7.25
N ALA A 226 5.07 -25.43 -8.33
CA ALA A 226 5.38 -26.08 -9.61
C ALA A 226 6.62 -26.96 -9.50
N LEU A 227 7.69 -26.50 -8.82
CA LEU A 227 8.90 -27.26 -8.57
C LEU A 227 8.64 -28.57 -7.80
N ILE A 228 7.76 -28.51 -6.81
CA ILE A 228 7.43 -29.65 -5.95
C ILE A 228 6.56 -30.68 -6.69
N ILE A 229 5.59 -30.22 -7.48
CA ILE A 229 4.57 -31.07 -8.10
C ILE A 229 5.00 -31.52 -9.49
N THR A 230 5.74 -30.74 -10.25
CA THR A 230 6.14 -31.04 -11.64
C THR A 230 6.85 -32.40 -11.80
N PRO A 231 7.78 -32.83 -10.93
CA PRO A 231 8.42 -34.13 -11.04
C PRO A 231 7.45 -35.31 -11.08
N PHE A 232 6.27 -35.17 -10.50
CA PHE A 232 5.25 -36.21 -10.49
C PHE A 232 4.39 -36.24 -11.76
N PHE A 233 4.31 -35.14 -12.47
CA PHE A 233 3.49 -35.00 -13.68
C PHE A 233 4.30 -35.13 -14.99
N ILE A 234 5.58 -34.76 -14.95
CA ILE A 234 6.49 -35.01 -16.08
C ILE A 234 6.76 -36.51 -16.13
N ASN A 235 6.80 -37.06 -17.32
CA ASN A 235 7.15 -38.45 -17.50
C ASN A 235 8.67 -38.63 -17.32
N LEU A 236 9.12 -38.66 -16.07
CA LEU A 236 10.53 -38.73 -15.68
C LEU A 236 11.11 -40.14 -15.83
N SER A 237 10.50 -41.03 -16.64
CA SER A 237 11.02 -42.34 -16.95
C SER A 237 12.43 -42.30 -17.58
N GLN A 238 12.84 -41.13 -18.11
CA GLN A 238 14.18 -40.92 -18.65
C GLN A 238 15.07 -40.22 -17.59
N LYS A 239 16.11 -40.92 -17.11
CA LYS A 239 17.12 -40.37 -16.18
C LYS A 239 17.75 -39.05 -16.66
N ALA A 240 17.90 -38.87 -17.96
CA ALA A 240 18.46 -37.67 -18.57
C ALA A 240 17.54 -36.44 -18.37
N ALA A 241 16.21 -36.58 -18.48
CA ALA A 241 15.26 -35.53 -18.23
C ALA A 241 15.25 -35.11 -16.75
N LEU A 242 15.25 -36.10 -15.82
CA LEU A 242 15.32 -35.85 -14.40
C LEU A 242 16.60 -35.06 -14.04
N LYS A 243 17.77 -35.48 -14.54
CA LYS A 243 19.04 -34.75 -14.30
C LYS A 243 18.96 -33.31 -14.77
N LYS A 244 18.41 -33.04 -15.95
CA LYS A 244 18.29 -31.73 -16.55
C LYS A 244 17.40 -30.78 -15.70
N TYR A 245 16.22 -31.29 -15.30
CA TYR A 245 15.32 -30.51 -14.45
C TYR A 245 15.87 -30.31 -13.04
N SER A 246 16.56 -31.29 -12.47
CA SER A 246 17.20 -31.17 -11.15
C SER A 246 18.27 -30.08 -11.13
N ILE A 247 19.09 -30.00 -12.16
CA ILE A 247 20.09 -28.93 -12.32
C ILE A 247 19.37 -27.60 -12.50
N GLY A 248 18.31 -27.53 -13.33
CA GLY A 248 17.52 -26.33 -13.53
C GLY A 248 16.92 -25.80 -12.22
N PHE A 249 16.35 -26.66 -11.39
CA PHE A 249 15.81 -26.30 -10.10
C PHE A 249 16.87 -25.86 -9.09
N ALA A 250 18.03 -26.53 -9.10
CA ALA A 250 19.15 -26.06 -8.29
C ALA A 250 19.54 -24.62 -8.67
N ILE A 251 19.60 -24.31 -9.96
CA ILE A 251 19.88 -22.95 -10.43
C ILE A 251 18.79 -21.98 -9.96
N GLU A 252 17.50 -22.28 -10.19
CA GLU A 252 16.38 -21.40 -9.83
C GLU A 252 16.20 -21.17 -8.33
N THR A 253 16.70 -22.07 -7.48
CA THR A 253 16.59 -21.93 -6.03
C THR A 253 17.86 -21.42 -5.37
N LEU A 254 19.01 -21.98 -5.73
CA LEU A 254 20.28 -21.65 -5.07
C LEU A 254 20.87 -20.31 -5.53
N VAL A 255 20.70 -19.95 -6.81
CA VAL A 255 21.21 -18.65 -7.30
C VAL A 255 20.49 -17.47 -6.63
N PRO A 256 19.15 -17.40 -6.58
CA PRO A 256 18.49 -16.33 -5.83
C PRO A 256 18.83 -16.35 -4.33
N ALA A 257 18.92 -17.52 -3.69
CA ALA A 257 19.30 -17.63 -2.30
C ALA A 257 20.71 -17.07 -2.04
N ALA A 258 21.67 -17.39 -2.90
CA ALA A 258 23.04 -16.86 -2.79
C ALA A 258 23.08 -15.34 -2.99
N MET A 259 22.39 -14.83 -4.02
CA MET A 259 22.33 -13.39 -4.28
C MET A 259 21.63 -12.63 -3.13
N MET A 260 20.56 -13.18 -2.54
CA MET A 260 19.94 -12.58 -1.36
C MET A 260 20.90 -12.57 -0.16
N TYR A 261 21.64 -13.65 0.05
CA TYR A 261 22.61 -13.73 1.14
C TYR A 261 23.74 -12.69 1.00
N MET A 262 24.12 -12.33 -0.21
CA MET A 262 25.11 -11.27 -0.46
C MET A 262 24.60 -9.86 -0.13
N MET A 263 23.29 -9.67 0.04
CA MET A 263 22.71 -8.36 0.37
C MET A 263 22.56 -8.21 1.88
N PRO A 264 23.20 -7.22 2.53
CA PRO A 264 23.09 -6.98 3.97
C PRO A 264 21.65 -6.80 4.45
N SER A 265 20.80 -6.26 3.59
CA SER A 265 19.37 -6.08 3.89
C SER A 265 18.60 -7.39 4.10
N TYR A 266 19.15 -8.54 3.72
CA TYR A 266 18.60 -9.86 3.99
C TYR A 266 19.12 -10.50 5.29
N HIS A 267 20.15 -9.93 5.91
CA HIS A 267 20.63 -10.41 7.20
C HIS A 267 19.61 -10.04 8.30
N GLY A 268 19.43 -10.89 9.27
CA GLY A 268 18.40 -10.71 10.29
C GLY A 268 17.04 -11.30 9.90
N GLY A 269 15.96 -10.56 10.12
CA GLY A 269 14.59 -11.08 9.95
C GLY A 269 14.20 -11.56 8.55
N ARG A 270 14.87 -11.04 7.50
CA ARG A 270 14.63 -11.46 6.11
C ARG A 270 15.33 -12.75 5.73
N LEU A 271 16.22 -13.29 6.59
CA LEU A 271 16.91 -14.55 6.38
C LEU A 271 15.93 -15.73 6.13
N VAL A 272 14.75 -15.65 6.70
CA VAL A 272 13.68 -16.65 6.50
C VAL A 272 13.34 -16.88 5.01
N LEU A 273 13.46 -15.86 4.16
CA LEU A 273 13.24 -16.03 2.72
C LEU A 273 14.33 -16.87 2.07
N ILE A 274 15.57 -16.69 2.47
CA ILE A 274 16.70 -17.52 1.99
C ILE A 274 16.48 -18.98 2.41
N VAL A 275 16.09 -19.20 3.67
CA VAL A 275 15.76 -20.52 4.20
C VAL A 275 14.61 -21.15 3.43
N ALA A 276 13.58 -20.37 3.06
CA ALA A 276 12.46 -20.87 2.25
C ALA A 276 12.90 -21.35 0.86
N PHE A 277 13.82 -20.66 0.21
CA PHE A 277 14.40 -21.13 -1.07
C PHE A 277 15.17 -22.44 -0.93
N ILE A 278 16.01 -22.53 0.10
CA ILE A 278 16.76 -23.75 0.39
C ILE A 278 15.81 -24.92 0.71
N ALA A 279 14.79 -24.66 1.52
CA ALA A 279 13.77 -25.64 1.87
C ALA A 279 13.01 -26.15 0.63
N ALA A 280 12.64 -25.25 -0.29
CA ALA A 280 12.01 -25.62 -1.55
C ALA A 280 12.89 -26.57 -2.38
N PHE A 281 14.19 -26.27 -2.45
CA PHE A 281 15.15 -27.14 -3.12
C PHE A 281 15.24 -28.52 -2.45
N LEU A 282 15.32 -28.59 -1.11
CA LEU A 282 15.38 -29.84 -0.36
C LEU A 282 14.11 -30.67 -0.54
N VAL A 283 12.93 -30.04 -0.57
CA VAL A 283 11.66 -30.74 -0.85
C VAL A 283 11.64 -31.30 -2.27
N PHE A 284 12.17 -30.56 -3.23
CA PHE A 284 12.31 -31.04 -4.59
C PHE A 284 13.27 -32.27 -4.68
N VAL A 285 14.43 -32.21 -4.00
CA VAL A 285 15.37 -33.33 -3.93
C VAL A 285 14.70 -34.57 -3.31
N TYR A 286 14.01 -34.39 -2.19
CA TYR A 286 13.26 -35.44 -1.53
C TYR A 286 12.21 -36.09 -2.47
N ALA A 287 11.39 -35.27 -3.15
CA ALA A 287 10.40 -35.74 -4.10
C ALA A 287 11.04 -36.53 -5.26
N SER A 288 12.18 -36.07 -5.75
CA SER A 288 12.94 -36.74 -6.83
C SER A 288 13.54 -38.07 -6.38
N LEU A 289 14.12 -38.13 -5.19
CA LEU A 289 14.67 -39.35 -4.59
C LEU A 289 13.58 -40.41 -4.36
N LEU A 290 12.43 -40.02 -3.83
CA LEU A 290 11.26 -40.89 -3.67
C LEU A 290 10.84 -41.50 -5.01
N HIS A 291 10.80 -40.68 -6.07
CA HIS A 291 10.43 -41.14 -7.41
C HIS A 291 11.42 -42.17 -7.97
N LEU A 292 12.73 -41.95 -7.78
CA LEU A 292 13.78 -42.85 -8.21
C LEU A 292 13.79 -44.17 -7.44
N ALA A 293 13.57 -44.11 -6.11
CA ALA A 293 13.66 -45.26 -5.23
C ALA A 293 12.42 -46.17 -5.27
N LEU A 294 11.23 -45.60 -5.36
CA LEU A 294 9.97 -46.31 -5.14
C LEU A 294 9.08 -46.39 -6.38
N GLY A 295 9.48 -45.75 -7.46
CA GLY A 295 8.65 -45.61 -8.65
C GLY A 295 7.47 -44.60 -8.44
N ARG A 296 6.87 -44.20 -9.58
CA ARG A 296 5.91 -43.06 -9.62
C ARG A 296 4.71 -43.20 -8.65
N ALA A 297 4.04 -44.35 -8.67
CA ALA A 297 2.77 -44.51 -7.92
C ALA A 297 2.97 -44.49 -6.40
N LYS A 298 4.02 -45.16 -5.87
CA LYS A 298 4.34 -45.12 -4.46
C LYS A 298 4.89 -43.75 -4.02
N ALA A 299 5.75 -43.15 -4.83
CA ALA A 299 6.30 -41.84 -4.56
C ALA A 299 5.19 -40.76 -4.42
N ILE A 300 4.19 -40.76 -5.32
CA ILE A 300 3.04 -39.81 -5.24
C ILE A 300 2.28 -40.01 -3.93
N LYS A 301 2.00 -41.27 -3.51
CA LYS A 301 1.29 -41.53 -2.25
C LYS A 301 2.06 -40.99 -1.04
N ILE A 302 3.34 -41.37 -0.92
CA ILE A 302 4.17 -40.94 0.23
C ILE A 302 4.36 -39.46 0.23
N TYR A 303 4.64 -38.84 -0.93
CA TYR A 303 4.75 -37.41 -1.05
C TYR A 303 3.44 -36.70 -0.67
N GLY A 304 2.30 -37.20 -1.13
CA GLY A 304 0.98 -36.71 -0.77
C GLY A 304 0.75 -36.75 0.74
N TYR A 305 1.09 -37.83 1.43
CA TYR A 305 0.99 -37.91 2.89
C TYR A 305 1.91 -36.93 3.58
N THR A 306 3.15 -36.77 3.10
CA THR A 306 4.11 -35.80 3.68
C THR A 306 3.60 -34.37 3.53
N VAL A 307 3.13 -33.99 2.34
CA VAL A 307 2.58 -32.62 2.09
C VAL A 307 1.32 -32.40 2.93
N SER A 308 0.43 -33.38 3.02
CA SER A 308 -0.77 -33.28 3.86
C SER A 308 -0.42 -33.10 5.34
N ALA A 309 0.56 -33.87 5.84
CA ALA A 309 1.04 -33.71 7.20
C ALA A 309 1.66 -32.34 7.47
N LEU A 310 2.44 -31.80 6.52
CA LEU A 310 3.01 -30.46 6.63
C LEU A 310 1.94 -29.36 6.60
N ILE A 311 0.90 -29.49 5.77
CA ILE A 311 -0.25 -28.57 5.73
C ILE A 311 -1.00 -28.60 7.05
N ILE A 312 -1.28 -29.79 7.59
CA ILE A 312 -1.95 -29.95 8.89
C ILE A 312 -1.10 -29.34 10.01
N ALA A 313 0.20 -29.64 10.05
CA ALA A 313 1.11 -29.06 11.03
C ALA A 313 1.18 -27.52 10.92
N GLY A 314 1.21 -27.00 9.70
CA GLY A 314 1.15 -25.55 9.46
C GLY A 314 -0.16 -24.93 9.94
N ALA A 315 -1.29 -25.58 9.65
CA ALA A 315 -2.60 -25.12 10.14
C ALA A 315 -2.69 -25.14 11.67
N ILE A 316 -2.17 -26.20 12.31
CA ILE A 316 -2.10 -26.29 13.79
C ILE A 316 -1.22 -25.17 14.36
N LEU A 317 -0.06 -24.89 13.76
CA LEU A 317 0.83 -23.81 14.17
C LEU A 317 0.14 -22.44 14.05
N ILE A 318 -0.62 -22.20 12.97
CA ILE A 318 -1.41 -20.98 12.77
C ILE A 318 -2.51 -20.87 13.85
N MET A 319 -3.21 -21.96 14.14
CA MET A 319 -4.24 -22.00 15.18
C MET A 319 -3.64 -21.74 16.58
N LEU A 320 -2.49 -22.34 16.90
CA LEU A 320 -1.78 -22.11 18.17
C LEU A 320 -1.27 -20.68 18.28
N ALA A 321 -0.76 -20.10 17.18
CA ALA A 321 -0.31 -18.71 17.17
C ALA A 321 -1.47 -17.72 17.39
N ASN A 322 -2.65 -18.01 16.85
CA ASN A 322 -3.86 -17.21 17.09
C ASN A 322 -4.38 -17.38 18.54
N ALA A 323 -4.25 -18.57 19.13
CA ALA A 323 -4.67 -18.84 20.50
C ALA A 323 -3.71 -18.25 21.56
N ALA A 324 -2.48 -17.96 21.20
CA ALA A 324 -1.44 -17.46 22.09
C ALA A 324 -0.68 -16.26 21.47
N PRO A 325 -1.30 -15.06 21.47
CA PRO A 325 -0.73 -13.84 20.83
C PRO A 325 0.68 -13.48 21.33
N TRP A 326 1.04 -13.84 22.57
CA TRP A 326 2.36 -13.60 23.14
C TRP A 326 3.49 -14.38 22.44
N ILE A 327 3.18 -15.57 21.90
CA ILE A 327 4.13 -16.35 21.08
C ILE A 327 4.39 -15.59 19.77
N LEU A 328 3.33 -15.05 19.19
CA LEU A 328 3.38 -14.29 17.95
C LEU A 328 4.20 -13.02 18.12
N GLU A 329 4.01 -12.29 19.20
CA GLU A 329 4.79 -11.10 19.53
C GLU A 329 6.30 -11.41 19.62
N LYS A 330 6.67 -12.51 20.29
CA LYS A 330 8.06 -12.95 20.33
C LYS A 330 8.61 -13.31 18.96
N ILE A 331 7.83 -14.03 18.14
CA ILE A 331 8.25 -14.41 16.77
C ILE A 331 8.42 -13.16 15.90
N THR A 332 7.51 -12.22 15.95
CA THR A 332 7.57 -10.98 15.14
C THR A 332 8.67 -10.02 15.59
N LYS A 333 9.00 -9.99 16.87
CA LYS A 333 10.17 -9.24 17.39
C LYS A 333 11.49 -9.82 16.88
N VAL A 334 11.59 -11.15 16.77
CA VAL A 334 12.80 -11.84 16.30
C VAL A 334 12.88 -11.85 14.78
N ILE A 335 11.73 -11.96 14.11
CA ILE A 335 11.63 -12.07 12.64
C ILE A 335 10.60 -11.04 12.12
N PRO A 336 10.98 -9.78 11.94
CA PRO A 336 10.03 -8.71 11.55
C PRO A 336 9.26 -8.99 10.25
N ILE A 337 9.87 -9.71 9.29
CA ILE A 337 9.20 -10.08 8.03
C ILE A 337 8.13 -11.16 8.26
N ALA A 338 8.29 -11.99 9.30
CA ALA A 338 7.26 -12.97 9.66
C ALA A 338 5.94 -12.25 10.00
N GLY A 339 6.00 -11.06 10.59
CA GLY A 339 4.84 -10.23 10.85
C GLY A 339 4.02 -9.92 9.59
N LYS A 340 4.66 -9.56 8.49
CA LYS A 340 3.98 -9.27 7.21
C LYS A 340 3.42 -10.53 6.54
N ILE A 341 4.14 -11.64 6.62
CA ILE A 341 3.67 -12.95 6.11
C ILE A 341 2.48 -13.43 6.95
N LEU A 342 2.60 -13.34 8.27
CA LEU A 342 1.56 -13.75 9.21
C LEU A 342 0.32 -12.86 9.05
N LEU A 343 0.50 -11.54 8.83
CA LEU A 343 -0.59 -10.62 8.53
C LEU A 343 -1.34 -11.04 7.25
N GLY A 344 -0.60 -11.40 6.19
CA GLY A 344 -1.18 -11.95 4.97
C GLY A 344 -1.91 -13.29 5.18
N LEU A 345 -1.60 -14.02 6.23
CA LEU A 345 -2.29 -15.26 6.65
C LEU A 345 -3.40 -15.02 7.70
N GLY A 346 -3.71 -13.76 8.02
CA GLY A 346 -4.76 -13.39 8.99
C GLY A 346 -4.31 -13.32 10.43
N ILE A 347 -3.01 -13.47 10.70
CA ILE A 347 -2.43 -13.39 12.04
C ILE A 347 -1.88 -11.98 12.25
N ARG A 348 -2.47 -11.21 13.15
CA ARG A 348 -2.12 -9.79 13.36
C ARG A 348 -1.12 -9.62 14.48
N PRO A 349 0.08 -9.06 14.21
CA PRO A 349 0.95 -8.60 15.27
C PRO A 349 0.37 -7.32 15.90
N LEU A 350 0.42 -7.23 17.22
CA LEU A 350 0.06 -6.01 17.96
C LEU A 350 1.06 -4.87 17.68
N GLY A 351 0.60 -3.62 17.77
CA GLY A 351 1.45 -2.43 17.67
C GLY A 351 1.23 -1.58 16.42
N VAL A 352 2.30 -0.97 15.89
CA VAL A 352 2.22 0.00 14.78
C VAL A 352 1.47 -0.54 13.56
N ALA A 353 1.60 -1.83 13.24
CA ALA A 353 0.90 -2.46 12.11
C ALA A 353 -0.63 -2.37 12.19
N GLU A 354 -1.20 -2.30 13.40
CA GLU A 354 -2.66 -2.16 13.57
C GLU A 354 -3.16 -0.77 13.20
N THR A 355 -2.30 0.23 13.23
CA THR A 355 -2.65 1.62 12.94
C THR A 355 -2.48 1.99 11.46
N VAL A 356 -1.88 1.09 10.65
CA VAL A 356 -1.66 1.32 9.22
C VAL A 356 -2.89 0.86 8.44
N ALA A 357 -3.57 1.80 7.79
CA ALA A 357 -4.81 1.53 7.04
C ALA A 357 -4.65 0.43 5.97
N GLN A 358 -3.52 0.40 5.28
CA GLN A 358 -3.22 -0.60 4.24
C GLN A 358 -3.12 -2.03 4.79
N TYR A 359 -2.86 -2.20 6.10
CA TYR A 359 -2.79 -3.52 6.74
C TYR A 359 -4.14 -4.01 7.28
N GLN A 360 -5.20 -3.21 7.11
CA GLN A 360 -6.55 -3.67 7.44
C GLN A 360 -7.06 -4.68 6.41
N PRO A 361 -7.98 -5.59 6.80
CA PRO A 361 -8.57 -6.53 5.87
C PRO A 361 -9.30 -5.85 4.73
N ALA A 362 -9.16 -6.39 3.52
CA ALA A 362 -9.84 -5.84 2.35
C ALA A 362 -11.37 -6.01 2.38
N TYR A 363 -11.91 -6.87 3.24
CA TYR A 363 -13.35 -7.12 3.36
C TYR A 363 -14.07 -6.15 4.32
N VAL A 364 -13.37 -5.25 4.97
CA VAL A 364 -14.00 -4.22 5.82
C VAL A 364 -14.85 -3.32 4.92
N GLY A 365 -16.17 -3.39 5.07
CA GLY A 365 -17.14 -2.71 4.19
C GLY A 365 -17.70 -3.57 3.05
N GLY A 366 -17.35 -4.86 2.99
CA GLY A 366 -17.78 -5.82 1.96
C GLY A 366 -16.64 -6.36 1.11
N LEU A 367 -16.84 -7.52 0.50
CA LEU A 367 -15.84 -8.12 -0.37
C LEU A 367 -15.73 -7.34 -1.70
N PRO A 368 -14.54 -6.81 -2.06
CA PRO A 368 -14.37 -6.09 -3.31
C PRO A 368 -14.77 -6.91 -4.55
N SER A 369 -15.37 -6.25 -5.53
CA SER A 369 -15.88 -6.89 -6.75
C SER A 369 -14.84 -7.70 -7.53
N TYR A 370 -13.59 -7.21 -7.59
CA TYR A 370 -12.48 -7.92 -8.24
C TYR A 370 -12.08 -9.21 -7.50
N MET A 371 -12.21 -9.25 -6.18
CA MET A 371 -11.95 -10.46 -5.38
C MET A 371 -13.07 -11.48 -5.57
N LEU A 372 -14.32 -11.02 -5.60
CA LEU A 372 -15.48 -11.87 -5.86
C LEU A 372 -15.42 -12.47 -7.27
N LEU A 373 -15.16 -11.65 -8.27
CA LEU A 373 -14.95 -12.09 -9.64
C LEU A 373 -13.83 -13.15 -9.75
N GLY A 374 -12.69 -12.88 -9.13
CA GLY A 374 -11.54 -13.78 -9.15
C GLY A 374 -11.85 -15.14 -8.54
N ILE A 375 -12.49 -15.20 -7.37
CA ILE A 375 -12.78 -16.47 -6.69
C ILE A 375 -13.87 -17.28 -7.43
N LEU A 376 -14.90 -16.61 -7.97
CA LEU A 376 -15.92 -17.27 -8.77
C LEU A 376 -15.33 -17.86 -10.06
N ALA A 377 -14.52 -17.09 -10.78
CA ALA A 377 -13.82 -17.57 -11.96
C ALA A 377 -12.89 -18.76 -11.62
N PHE A 378 -12.21 -18.71 -10.48
CA PHE A 378 -11.31 -19.75 -10.00
C PHE A 378 -12.06 -21.06 -9.72
N ILE A 379 -13.13 -21.01 -8.91
CA ILE A 379 -13.86 -22.21 -8.49
C ILE A 379 -14.64 -22.85 -9.66
N PHE A 380 -15.39 -22.04 -10.40
CA PHE A 380 -16.34 -22.57 -11.38
C PHE A 380 -15.77 -22.81 -12.77
N ILE A 381 -14.66 -22.14 -13.11
CA ILE A 381 -14.07 -22.25 -14.45
C ILE A 381 -12.64 -22.78 -14.39
N PHE A 382 -11.77 -22.17 -13.59
CA PHE A 382 -10.34 -22.45 -13.63
C PHE A 382 -10.00 -23.81 -13.03
N ILE A 383 -10.52 -24.17 -11.87
CA ILE A 383 -10.25 -25.48 -11.26
C ILE A 383 -10.71 -26.64 -12.15
N PRO A 384 -11.97 -26.69 -12.66
CA PRO A 384 -12.37 -27.73 -13.60
C PRO A 384 -11.48 -27.81 -14.84
N MET A 385 -11.08 -26.65 -15.35
CA MET A 385 -10.18 -26.56 -16.49
C MET A 385 -8.78 -27.10 -16.17
N VAL A 386 -8.21 -26.76 -15.00
CA VAL A 386 -6.91 -27.28 -14.55
C VAL A 386 -6.95 -28.80 -14.43
N ILE A 387 -7.99 -29.34 -13.81
CA ILE A 387 -8.18 -30.80 -13.68
C ILE A 387 -8.24 -31.45 -15.06
N TYR A 388 -9.02 -30.91 -15.97
CA TYR A 388 -9.14 -31.41 -17.33
C TYR A 388 -7.81 -31.37 -18.10
N GLU A 389 -7.11 -30.23 -18.06
CA GLU A 389 -5.80 -30.05 -18.74
C GLU A 389 -4.71 -30.97 -18.13
N LEU A 390 -4.75 -31.19 -16.81
CA LEU A 390 -3.84 -32.13 -16.14
C LEU A 390 -4.08 -33.57 -16.59
N VAL A 391 -5.35 -34.00 -16.63
CA VAL A 391 -5.71 -35.37 -16.98
C VAL A 391 -5.47 -35.65 -18.47
N LYS A 392 -5.93 -34.75 -19.33
CA LYS A 392 -5.89 -34.92 -20.78
C LYS A 392 -4.56 -34.55 -21.42
N ASN A 393 -4.05 -33.36 -21.08
CA ASN A 393 -2.87 -32.80 -21.73
C ASN A 393 -1.61 -32.85 -20.87
N ARG A 394 -1.69 -33.33 -19.63
CA ARG A 394 -0.60 -33.33 -18.63
C ARG A 394 0.03 -31.95 -18.42
N ASN A 395 -0.75 -30.88 -18.59
CA ASN A 395 -0.27 -29.52 -18.43
C ASN A 395 -0.25 -29.13 -16.94
N SER A 396 0.88 -29.32 -16.27
CA SER A 396 1.09 -28.97 -14.87
C SER A 396 1.37 -27.46 -14.65
N LEU A 397 1.62 -26.68 -15.71
CA LEU A 397 1.97 -25.25 -15.59
C LEU A 397 0.82 -24.43 -15.00
N LEU A 398 -0.42 -24.85 -15.23
CA LEU A 398 -1.59 -24.18 -14.68
C LEU A 398 -1.69 -24.27 -13.15
N ILE A 399 -1.04 -25.26 -12.53
CA ILE A 399 -0.97 -25.39 -11.06
C ILE A 399 -0.25 -24.17 -10.46
N ALA A 400 0.83 -23.72 -11.09
CA ALA A 400 1.55 -22.54 -10.61
C ALA A 400 0.66 -21.30 -10.58
N ILE A 401 -0.18 -21.12 -11.62
CA ILE A 401 -1.14 -20.00 -11.69
C ILE A 401 -2.23 -20.15 -10.62
N ALA A 402 -2.77 -21.38 -10.41
CA ALA A 402 -3.76 -21.67 -9.38
C ALA A 402 -3.24 -21.30 -7.99
N VAL A 403 -2.06 -21.77 -7.65
CA VAL A 403 -1.45 -21.54 -6.33
C VAL A 403 -1.13 -20.06 -6.13
N TRP A 404 -0.58 -19.40 -7.15
CA TRP A 404 -0.33 -17.95 -7.09
C TRP A 404 -1.60 -17.17 -6.82
N PHE A 405 -2.69 -17.46 -7.54
CA PHE A 405 -3.98 -16.82 -7.31
C PHE A 405 -4.50 -17.05 -5.89
N ILE A 406 -4.48 -18.30 -5.38
CA ILE A 406 -4.96 -18.60 -4.03
C ILE A 406 -4.20 -17.79 -2.99
N PHE A 407 -2.86 -17.76 -3.06
CA PHE A 407 -2.06 -16.99 -2.11
C PHE A 407 -2.28 -15.50 -2.22
N ALA A 408 -2.37 -14.95 -3.45
CA ALA A 408 -2.67 -13.54 -3.65
C ALA A 408 -4.06 -13.18 -3.08
N TRP A 409 -5.04 -14.06 -3.28
CA TRP A 409 -6.40 -13.87 -2.78
C TRP A 409 -6.47 -13.90 -1.25
N ILE A 410 -5.86 -14.91 -0.61
CA ILE A 410 -5.81 -15.03 0.86
C ILE A 410 -5.06 -13.84 1.46
N ALA A 411 -3.92 -13.45 0.90
CA ALA A 411 -3.15 -12.32 1.38
C ALA A 411 -3.95 -11.03 1.30
N THR A 412 -4.67 -10.79 0.19
CA THR A 412 -5.52 -9.60 0.02
C THR A 412 -6.74 -9.63 0.96
N TYR A 413 -7.37 -10.79 1.14
CA TYR A 413 -8.49 -10.93 2.06
C TYR A 413 -8.10 -10.47 3.47
N ASN A 414 -6.92 -10.85 3.94
CA ASN A 414 -6.42 -10.51 5.27
C ASN A 414 -5.80 -9.11 5.36
N THR A 415 -5.31 -8.56 4.24
CA THR A 415 -4.75 -7.21 4.20
C THR A 415 -4.87 -6.57 2.82
N ALA A 416 -5.44 -5.38 2.76
CA ALA A 416 -5.61 -4.60 1.53
C ALA A 416 -4.27 -4.24 0.86
N TYR A 417 -3.15 -4.38 1.57
CA TYR A 417 -1.81 -4.15 1.04
C TYR A 417 -1.50 -4.94 -0.24
N PHE A 418 -2.12 -6.12 -0.42
CA PHE A 418 -1.90 -6.98 -1.60
C PHE A 418 -3.00 -6.88 -2.67
N SER A 419 -3.88 -5.87 -2.60
CA SER A 419 -5.00 -5.71 -3.54
C SER A 419 -4.58 -5.71 -5.01
N ASP A 420 -3.49 -5.02 -5.35
CA ASP A 420 -3.00 -4.95 -6.72
C ASP A 420 -2.47 -6.32 -7.21
N TYR A 421 -1.97 -7.13 -6.29
CA TYR A 421 -1.45 -8.46 -6.59
C TYR A 421 -2.55 -9.46 -6.97
N VAL A 422 -3.69 -9.42 -6.28
CA VAL A 422 -4.82 -10.29 -6.63
C VAL A 422 -5.46 -9.89 -7.95
N LYS A 423 -5.50 -8.58 -8.28
CA LYS A 423 -5.96 -8.09 -9.60
C LYS A 423 -5.09 -8.63 -10.72
N LEU A 424 -3.77 -8.55 -10.55
CA LEU A 424 -2.79 -9.09 -11.51
C LEU A 424 -2.99 -10.60 -11.72
N SER A 425 -3.08 -11.38 -10.65
CA SER A 425 -3.28 -12.84 -10.74
C SER A 425 -4.64 -13.22 -11.31
N THR A 426 -5.70 -12.44 -11.00
CA THR A 426 -7.05 -12.60 -11.56
C THR A 426 -7.04 -12.40 -13.07
N ALA A 427 -6.36 -11.38 -13.58
CA ALA A 427 -6.25 -11.13 -15.02
C ALA A 427 -5.59 -12.31 -15.76
N VAL A 428 -4.48 -12.84 -15.22
CA VAL A 428 -3.80 -14.02 -15.77
C VAL A 428 -4.70 -15.25 -15.76
N LEU A 429 -5.39 -15.50 -14.64
CA LEU A 429 -6.31 -16.63 -14.47
C LEU A 429 -7.46 -16.58 -15.48
N ILE A 430 -8.09 -15.44 -15.63
CA ILE A 430 -9.22 -15.24 -16.56
C ILE A 430 -8.74 -15.38 -18.00
N GLY A 431 -7.60 -14.80 -18.34
CA GLY A 431 -7.01 -14.96 -19.66
C GLY A 431 -6.70 -16.41 -20.02
N CYS A 432 -6.16 -17.19 -19.06
CA CYS A 432 -5.98 -18.64 -19.23
C CYS A 432 -7.32 -19.35 -19.44
N SER A 433 -8.33 -19.02 -18.65
CA SER A 433 -9.67 -19.61 -18.75
C SER A 433 -10.29 -19.36 -20.12
N ILE A 434 -10.30 -18.11 -20.56
CA ILE A 434 -10.81 -17.72 -21.90
C ILE A 434 -10.04 -18.46 -23.01
N GLY A 435 -8.71 -18.50 -22.90
CA GLY A 435 -7.87 -19.14 -23.93
C GLY A 435 -8.10 -20.65 -24.05
N VAL A 436 -8.34 -21.34 -22.96
CA VAL A 436 -8.64 -22.79 -22.97
C VAL A 436 -10.06 -23.04 -23.45
N LEU A 437 -11.04 -22.29 -22.94
CA LEU A 437 -12.44 -22.42 -23.38
C LEU A 437 -12.59 -22.21 -24.89
N LEU A 438 -11.93 -21.18 -25.44
CA LEU A 438 -11.94 -20.92 -26.89
C LEU A 438 -11.26 -22.03 -27.70
N ARG A 439 -10.32 -22.77 -27.13
CA ARG A 439 -9.75 -23.96 -27.79
C ARG A 439 -10.81 -25.05 -28.01
N TYR A 440 -11.69 -25.22 -27.02
CA TYR A 440 -12.75 -26.23 -27.08
C TYR A 440 -14.04 -25.74 -27.73
N SER A 441 -14.23 -24.44 -27.92
CA SER A 441 -15.36 -23.86 -28.62
C SER A 441 -15.25 -23.85 -30.15
N LYS A 442 -14.15 -24.35 -30.71
CA LYS A 442 -13.93 -24.36 -32.16
C LYS A 442 -14.99 -25.18 -32.88
N PRO A 443 -15.66 -24.62 -33.90
CA PRO A 443 -16.70 -25.32 -34.65
C PRO A 443 -16.10 -26.46 -35.50
N THR A 444 -16.93 -27.46 -35.76
CA THR A 444 -16.62 -28.47 -36.74
C THR A 444 -16.99 -27.93 -38.14
N ILE A 445 -15.99 -27.86 -39.03
CA ILE A 445 -16.19 -27.41 -40.39
C ILE A 445 -16.50 -28.63 -41.25
N ILE A 446 -17.70 -28.74 -41.76
CA ILE A 446 -18.12 -29.80 -42.67
C ILE A 446 -18.16 -29.22 -44.08
N LYS A 447 -17.34 -29.78 -45.01
CA LYS A 447 -17.38 -29.45 -46.41
C LYS A 447 -18.31 -30.47 -47.15
N ILE A 448 -19.39 -30.01 -47.74
CA ILE A 448 -20.31 -30.77 -48.57
C ILE A 448 -20.27 -30.15 -49.95
N GLY A 449 -19.45 -30.72 -50.87
CA GLY A 449 -19.20 -30.13 -52.16
C GLY A 449 -18.54 -28.74 -52.06
N ASN A 450 -19.04 -27.75 -52.75
CA ASN A 450 -18.58 -26.35 -52.65
C ASN A 450 -19.13 -25.56 -51.45
N LEU A 451 -20.01 -26.16 -50.65
CA LEU A 451 -20.61 -25.51 -49.50
C LEU A 451 -19.84 -25.86 -48.20
N THR A 452 -19.44 -24.84 -47.48
CA THR A 452 -18.82 -24.95 -46.16
C THR A 452 -19.91 -24.77 -45.10
N ARG A 453 -20.26 -25.84 -44.40
CA ARG A 453 -21.19 -25.77 -43.25
C ARG A 453 -20.38 -25.72 -41.94
N ILE A 454 -20.67 -24.72 -41.12
CA ILE A 454 -20.12 -24.58 -39.74
C ILE A 454 -21.14 -25.22 -38.78
N LYS A 455 -20.69 -26.25 -38.07
CA LYS A 455 -21.54 -26.94 -37.06
C LYS A 455 -20.93 -26.78 -35.69
N TYR A 456 -21.72 -26.26 -34.74
CA TYR A 456 -21.40 -26.22 -33.32
C TYR A 456 -22.07 -27.39 -32.61
N GLY A 457 -21.32 -28.14 -31.85
CA GLY A 457 -21.87 -29.10 -30.88
C GLY A 457 -22.26 -28.42 -29.58
N PHE A 458 -23.02 -29.11 -28.76
CA PHE A 458 -23.52 -28.61 -27.46
C PHE A 458 -22.37 -28.10 -26.56
N LEU A 459 -21.31 -28.89 -26.37
CA LEU A 459 -20.15 -28.50 -25.55
C LEU A 459 -19.41 -27.25 -26.10
N GLN A 460 -19.42 -27.06 -27.42
CA GLN A 460 -18.79 -25.90 -28.03
C GLN A 460 -19.60 -24.62 -27.78
N ILE A 461 -20.92 -24.72 -27.77
CA ILE A 461 -21.83 -23.62 -27.42
C ILE A 461 -21.67 -23.28 -25.95
N VAL A 462 -21.66 -24.28 -25.06
CA VAL A 462 -21.42 -24.08 -23.62
C VAL A 462 -20.08 -23.39 -23.36
N ALA A 463 -19.01 -23.84 -24.01
CA ALA A 463 -17.70 -23.21 -23.87
C ALA A 463 -17.70 -21.75 -24.33
N LEU A 464 -18.41 -21.42 -25.43
CA LEU A 464 -18.55 -20.05 -25.91
C LEU A 464 -19.36 -19.18 -24.94
N LEU A 465 -20.45 -19.71 -24.41
CA LEU A 465 -21.26 -19.02 -23.40
C LEU A 465 -20.43 -18.74 -22.12
N LEU A 466 -19.64 -19.70 -21.65
CA LEU A 466 -18.73 -19.51 -20.53
C LEU A 466 -17.68 -18.41 -20.80
N VAL A 467 -17.17 -18.31 -22.06
CA VAL A 467 -16.26 -17.20 -22.42
C VAL A 467 -16.97 -15.86 -22.30
N VAL A 468 -18.19 -15.74 -22.78
CA VAL A 468 -18.98 -14.50 -22.70
C VAL A 468 -19.29 -14.15 -21.22
N THR A 469 -19.72 -15.16 -20.45
CA THR A 469 -20.08 -15.01 -19.03
C THR A 469 -18.91 -14.58 -18.16
N ILE A 470 -17.67 -14.92 -18.51
CA ILE A 470 -16.48 -14.49 -17.76
C ILE A 470 -15.89 -13.18 -18.31
N ALA A 471 -15.85 -12.99 -19.64
CA ALA A 471 -15.17 -11.86 -20.25
C ALA A 471 -15.92 -10.55 -19.99
N ILE A 472 -17.24 -10.53 -20.16
CA ILE A 472 -18.04 -9.30 -19.99
C ILE A 472 -18.00 -8.78 -18.55
N PRO A 473 -18.28 -9.59 -17.50
CA PRO A 473 -18.15 -9.12 -16.12
C PRO A 473 -16.72 -8.72 -15.75
N SER A 474 -15.71 -9.42 -16.31
CA SER A 474 -14.30 -9.08 -16.02
C SER A 474 -13.92 -7.70 -16.54
N ILE A 475 -14.31 -7.39 -17.77
CA ILE A 475 -14.08 -6.06 -18.38
C ILE A 475 -14.88 -5.00 -17.62
N TRP A 476 -16.14 -5.30 -17.30
CA TRP A 476 -17.01 -4.38 -16.56
C TRP A 476 -16.45 -4.04 -15.17
N VAL A 477 -16.09 -5.05 -14.38
CA VAL A 477 -15.51 -4.86 -13.02
C VAL A 477 -14.23 -4.06 -13.10
N ALA A 478 -13.33 -4.41 -14.05
CA ALA A 478 -12.06 -3.71 -14.21
C ALA A 478 -12.27 -2.24 -14.62
N TYR A 479 -13.19 -1.97 -15.55
CA TYR A 479 -13.52 -0.62 -15.98
C TYR A 479 -14.21 0.18 -14.87
N ALA A 480 -15.22 -0.40 -14.20
CA ALA A 480 -15.93 0.25 -13.12
C ALA A 480 -14.99 0.61 -11.96
N GLU A 481 -14.06 -0.27 -11.61
CA GLU A 481 -13.04 0.02 -10.61
C GLU A 481 -12.14 1.16 -11.03
N HIS A 482 -11.64 1.16 -12.27
CA HIS A 482 -10.82 2.24 -12.79
C HIS A 482 -11.57 3.58 -12.80
N SER A 483 -12.84 3.59 -13.22
CA SER A 483 -13.64 4.80 -13.32
C SER A 483 -14.04 5.43 -11.99
N THR A 484 -14.01 4.64 -10.89
CA THR A 484 -14.27 5.16 -9.53
C THR A 484 -13.10 5.97 -8.99
N TYR A 485 -11.91 5.79 -9.54
CA TYR A 485 -10.73 6.49 -9.08
C TYR A 485 -10.43 7.68 -9.98
N TYR A 486 -10.60 8.85 -9.42
CA TYR A 486 -10.33 10.09 -10.11
C TYR A 486 -8.96 10.65 -9.72
N TYR A 487 -7.97 10.43 -10.57
CA TYR A 487 -6.62 10.95 -10.35
C TYR A 487 -6.54 12.39 -10.80
N MET A 488 -6.63 13.31 -9.87
CA MET A 488 -6.39 14.71 -10.21
C MET A 488 -5.00 15.16 -9.82
N TYR A 489 -4.51 14.75 -8.64
CA TYR A 489 -3.31 15.32 -8.04
C TYR A 489 -2.65 14.30 -7.10
N THR A 490 -1.34 14.50 -6.90
CA THR A 490 -0.56 13.71 -5.95
C THR A 490 -0.89 14.06 -4.50
N MET A 491 -0.53 13.20 -3.57
CA MET A 491 -0.87 13.35 -2.16
C MET A 491 -0.33 14.66 -1.58
N VAL A 492 0.91 15.05 -1.92
CA VAL A 492 1.55 16.29 -1.47
C VAL A 492 0.91 17.53 -2.08
N SER A 493 0.33 17.43 -3.29
CA SER A 493 -0.33 18.56 -3.98
C SER A 493 -1.83 18.63 -3.76
N ARG A 494 -2.44 17.70 -3.05
CA ARG A 494 -3.86 17.73 -2.66
C ARG A 494 -4.09 17.79 -1.16
N ALA A 495 -3.02 17.78 -0.35
CA ALA A 495 -3.09 17.70 1.10
C ALA A 495 -4.16 16.72 1.58
N GLU A 496 -3.78 15.48 1.77
CA GLU A 496 -4.59 14.32 2.22
C GLU A 496 -6.10 14.59 2.39
N GLY A 497 -6.93 14.04 1.49
CA GLY A 497 -8.38 14.08 1.60
C GLY A 497 -9.10 15.22 0.90
N PHE A 498 -8.37 16.15 0.31
CA PHE A 498 -8.95 17.20 -0.52
C PHE A 498 -8.84 16.81 -2.00
N ILE A 499 -9.96 16.85 -2.70
CA ILE A 499 -9.98 16.66 -4.15
C ILE A 499 -9.41 17.89 -4.87
N ILE A 500 -9.41 19.05 -4.19
CA ILE A 500 -8.94 20.32 -4.74
C ILE A 500 -7.43 20.43 -4.58
N PRO A 501 -6.70 20.85 -5.62
CA PRO A 501 -5.26 21.07 -5.53
C PRO A 501 -4.93 22.14 -4.50
N THR A 502 -3.93 21.88 -3.68
CA THR A 502 -3.41 22.85 -2.73
C THR A 502 -1.88 22.77 -2.72
N THR A 503 -1.25 23.94 -2.60
CA THR A 503 0.20 24.06 -2.50
C THR A 503 0.70 24.12 -1.06
N VAL A 504 -0.21 24.07 -0.09
CA VAL A 504 0.08 24.32 1.33
C VAL A 504 1.25 23.47 1.87
N TRP A 505 1.28 22.18 1.57
CA TRP A 505 2.38 21.32 1.99
C TRP A 505 3.69 21.69 1.29
N LEU A 506 3.63 21.97 -0.01
CA LEU A 506 4.79 22.35 -0.82
C LEU A 506 5.39 23.68 -0.33
N GLU A 507 4.54 24.64 0.00
CA GLU A 507 4.94 25.94 0.57
C GLU A 507 5.64 25.78 1.93
N VAL A 508 5.07 24.95 2.82
CA VAL A 508 5.67 24.69 4.15
C VAL A 508 7.00 23.97 4.02
N LEU A 509 7.10 22.97 3.13
CA LEU A 509 8.33 22.22 2.91
C LEU A 509 9.41 23.10 2.26
N ASP A 510 9.03 24.00 1.35
CA ASP A 510 9.96 25.00 0.77
C ASP A 510 10.41 26.01 1.83
N PHE A 511 9.47 26.49 2.70
CA PHE A 511 9.83 27.32 3.84
C PHE A 511 10.84 26.63 4.75
N ILE A 512 10.59 25.36 5.13
CA ILE A 512 11.51 24.56 5.96
C ILE A 512 12.89 24.49 5.29
N ARG A 513 12.95 24.18 4.00
CA ARG A 513 14.20 24.05 3.26
C ARG A 513 15.03 25.35 3.24
N ARG A 514 14.37 26.51 3.10
CA ARG A 514 15.04 27.81 2.89
C ARG A 514 15.27 28.58 4.18
N ASN A 515 14.40 28.44 5.18
CA ASN A 515 14.35 29.36 6.32
C ASN A 515 14.69 28.70 7.67
N THR A 516 15.05 27.41 7.69
CA THR A 516 15.55 26.75 8.91
C THR A 516 17.00 26.33 8.75
N SER A 517 17.74 26.15 9.87
CA SER A 517 19.11 25.64 9.82
C SER A 517 19.16 24.25 9.17
N GLU A 518 20.24 23.95 8.44
CA GLU A 518 20.45 22.59 7.89
C GLU A 518 20.52 21.52 8.97
N ASN A 519 20.97 21.90 10.16
CA ASN A 519 21.04 21.02 11.32
C ASN A 519 19.77 21.09 12.20
N SER A 520 18.61 21.50 11.65
CA SER A 520 17.34 21.50 12.35
C SER A 520 16.74 20.09 12.46
N LEU A 521 15.96 19.88 13.52
CA LEU A 521 15.14 18.70 13.74
C LEU A 521 13.65 19.06 13.63
N ILE A 522 12.91 18.36 12.76
CA ILE A 522 11.48 18.53 12.63
C ILE A 522 10.77 17.32 13.26
N ILE A 523 10.05 17.54 14.34
CA ILE A 523 9.25 16.54 15.03
C ILE A 523 7.84 16.57 14.45
N SER A 524 7.44 15.49 13.80
CA SER A 524 6.11 15.31 13.23
C SER A 524 5.63 13.89 13.45
N TRP A 525 4.38 13.60 13.18
CA TRP A 525 3.94 12.22 13.06
C TRP A 525 4.74 11.51 11.95
N TRP A 526 5.09 10.25 12.13
CA TRP A 526 6.03 9.50 11.27
C TRP A 526 5.63 9.47 9.79
N ASP A 527 4.36 9.60 9.46
CA ASP A 527 3.87 9.58 8.08
C ASP A 527 4.57 10.62 7.20
N TYR A 528 4.87 11.81 7.73
CA TYR A 528 5.43 12.93 6.94
C TYR A 528 6.96 12.92 6.86
N GLY A 529 7.61 11.96 7.52
CA GLY A 529 9.08 11.90 7.60
C GLY A 529 9.76 11.97 6.25
N TYR A 530 9.25 11.28 5.24
CA TYR A 530 9.84 11.30 3.90
C TYR A 530 9.64 12.61 3.12
N TRP A 531 8.56 13.36 3.38
CA TRP A 531 8.42 14.70 2.82
C TRP A 531 9.42 15.66 3.45
N LEU A 532 9.57 15.59 4.77
CA LEU A 532 10.49 16.44 5.52
C LEU A 532 11.95 16.18 5.15
N THR A 533 12.31 14.92 4.93
CA THR A 533 13.67 14.55 4.53
C THR A 533 13.92 14.71 3.02
N GLY A 534 12.98 14.28 2.19
CA GLY A 534 13.12 14.29 0.73
C GLY A 534 12.95 15.68 0.12
N ILE A 535 11.99 16.49 0.60
CA ILE A 535 11.68 17.83 0.10
C ILE A 535 12.27 18.89 1.04
N GLY A 536 11.88 18.84 2.32
CA GLY A 536 12.32 19.81 3.34
C GLY A 536 13.80 19.76 3.69
N ARG A 537 14.46 18.63 3.40
CA ARG A 537 15.90 18.41 3.64
C ARG A 537 16.30 18.62 5.11
N ARG A 538 15.44 18.22 6.03
CA ARG A 538 15.68 18.32 7.49
C ARG A 538 15.50 16.97 8.17
N ALA A 539 16.17 16.81 9.30
CA ALA A 539 16.14 15.58 10.07
C ALA A 539 14.78 15.34 10.73
N THR A 540 14.38 14.06 10.81
CA THR A 540 13.15 13.61 11.47
C THR A 540 13.42 12.46 12.44
N LEU A 541 12.53 12.27 13.42
CA LEU A 541 12.64 11.19 14.41
C LEU A 541 12.21 9.83 13.87
N ALA A 542 11.26 9.82 12.91
CA ALA A 542 10.71 8.62 12.31
C ALA A 542 10.16 8.92 10.90
N ASP A 543 10.01 7.88 10.09
CA ASP A 543 9.48 7.94 8.73
C ASP A 543 8.71 6.65 8.37
N GLY A 544 8.21 6.57 7.12
CA GLY A 544 7.44 5.45 6.58
C GLY A 544 8.16 4.09 6.58
N ALA A 545 9.47 4.03 6.86
CA ALA A 545 10.18 2.75 7.02
C ALA A 545 9.74 1.98 8.26
N THR A 546 9.20 2.65 9.27
CA THR A 546 8.72 2.04 10.54
C THR A 546 9.68 1.01 11.14
N ILE A 547 11.00 1.31 11.07
CA ILE A 547 12.07 0.35 11.46
C ILE A 547 12.20 0.17 12.99
N ASN A 548 11.66 1.10 13.77
CA ASN A 548 11.72 1.06 15.22
C ASN A 548 10.36 1.45 15.83
N SER A 549 9.58 0.44 16.22
CA SER A 549 8.25 0.63 16.80
C SER A 549 8.31 1.38 18.14
N THR A 550 9.34 1.13 18.96
CA THR A 550 9.53 1.81 20.24
C THR A 550 9.71 3.32 20.05
N ARG A 551 10.44 3.75 19.00
CA ARG A 551 10.59 5.17 18.67
C ARG A 551 9.23 5.80 18.26
N ILE A 552 8.41 5.08 17.52
CA ILE A 552 7.06 5.53 17.13
C ILE A 552 6.16 5.61 18.36
N GLU A 553 6.23 4.66 19.28
CA GLU A 553 5.51 4.71 20.56
C GLU A 553 5.95 5.90 21.44
N MET A 554 7.26 6.18 21.47
CA MET A 554 7.78 7.37 22.16
C MET A 554 7.26 8.67 21.53
N LEU A 555 7.18 8.71 20.20
CA LEU A 555 6.62 9.84 19.47
C LEU A 555 5.12 9.99 19.77
N ALA A 556 4.37 8.89 19.88
CA ALA A 556 2.97 8.91 20.29
C ALA A 556 2.80 9.44 21.72
N LYS A 557 3.67 9.03 22.65
CA LYS A 557 3.69 9.53 24.04
C LYS A 557 4.06 11.01 24.12
N PHE A 558 4.98 11.46 23.26
CA PHE A 558 5.31 12.89 23.14
C PHE A 558 4.07 13.71 22.74
N PHE A 559 3.28 13.25 21.78
CA PHE A 559 2.11 13.98 21.29
C PHE A 559 0.89 13.90 22.22
N THR A 560 0.76 12.83 23.00
CA THR A 560 -0.36 12.64 23.96
C THR A 560 -0.06 13.14 25.35
N GLY A 561 1.23 13.29 25.71
CA GLY A 561 1.68 13.81 27.00
C GLY A 561 1.45 15.31 27.15
N SER A 562 1.53 15.79 28.37
CA SER A 562 1.55 17.24 28.64
C SER A 562 2.80 17.87 28.03
N ILE A 563 2.77 19.18 27.80
CA ILE A 563 3.95 19.89 27.26
C ILE A 563 5.20 19.67 28.14
N ASN A 564 5.04 19.63 29.47
CA ASN A 564 6.16 19.38 30.38
C ASN A 564 6.71 17.96 30.20
N ASP A 565 5.84 16.93 30.06
CA ASP A 565 6.28 15.56 29.77
C ASP A 565 7.01 15.50 28.43
N SER A 566 6.49 16.23 27.44
CA SER A 566 7.09 16.30 26.09
C SER A 566 8.48 16.91 26.10
N LEU A 567 8.74 17.93 26.93
CA LEU A 567 10.06 18.51 27.11
C LEU A 567 11.08 17.48 27.66
N GLN A 568 10.64 16.55 28.52
CA GLN A 568 11.50 15.46 28.99
C GLN A 568 11.90 14.53 27.85
N TYR A 569 10.95 14.15 26.95
CA TYR A 569 11.28 13.35 25.76
C TYR A 569 12.30 14.07 24.85
N LEU A 570 12.15 15.38 24.69
CA LEU A 570 13.12 16.19 23.89
C LEU A 570 14.53 16.01 24.45
N LYS A 571 14.70 16.15 25.76
CA LYS A 571 16.02 16.06 26.42
C LYS A 571 16.59 14.65 26.43
N GLN A 572 15.79 13.66 26.86
CA GLN A 572 16.29 12.32 27.17
C GLN A 572 16.37 11.41 25.96
N GLU A 573 15.37 11.50 25.05
CA GLU A 573 15.16 10.49 24.02
C GLU A 573 15.45 10.99 22.61
N PHE A 574 15.20 12.28 22.34
CA PHE A 574 15.26 12.81 20.96
C PHE A 574 16.58 13.50 20.62
N GLY A 575 17.49 13.63 21.58
CA GLY A 575 18.84 14.13 21.35
C GLY A 575 18.86 15.57 20.81
N VAL A 576 17.89 16.40 21.21
CA VAL A 576 17.72 17.78 20.68
C VAL A 576 18.92 18.67 20.91
N CYS A 577 19.72 18.44 21.97
CA CYS A 577 20.89 19.26 22.31
C CYS A 577 22.03 19.21 21.31
N ARG A 578 21.94 18.38 20.29
CA ARG A 578 22.90 18.33 19.18
C ARG A 578 22.36 19.02 17.91
N ARG A 579 21.25 19.73 18.04
CA ARG A 579 20.58 20.41 16.92
C ARG A 579 20.58 21.92 17.15
N ASP A 580 20.65 22.68 16.09
CA ASP A 580 20.65 24.14 16.15
C ASP A 580 19.24 24.65 16.48
N GLU A 581 18.23 24.02 15.87
CA GLU A 581 16.83 24.39 16.01
C GLU A 581 15.96 23.14 16.07
N VAL A 582 14.87 23.21 16.82
CA VAL A 582 13.89 22.13 16.96
C VAL A 582 12.50 22.68 16.63
N TYR A 583 11.79 21.98 15.79
CA TYR A 583 10.46 22.31 15.36
C TYR A 583 9.48 21.17 15.61
N VAL A 584 8.24 21.52 15.85
CA VAL A 584 7.09 20.59 15.85
C VAL A 584 6.20 20.95 14.67
N LEU A 585 5.89 19.98 13.83
CA LEU A 585 5.01 20.14 12.68
C LEU A 585 3.73 19.34 12.90
N ILE A 586 2.57 20.01 12.77
CA ILE A 586 1.24 19.43 12.93
C ILE A 586 0.36 19.88 11.77
N PHE A 587 -0.35 18.92 11.18
CA PHE A 587 -1.20 19.12 10.04
C PHE A 587 -2.61 18.61 10.31
N SER A 588 -3.65 19.42 10.03
CA SER A 588 -5.02 18.90 10.03
C SER A 588 -5.97 19.84 9.25
N PRO A 589 -7.09 19.31 8.73
CA PRO A 589 -8.18 20.13 8.27
C PRO A 589 -8.84 20.88 9.45
N VAL A 590 -9.39 22.06 9.15
CA VAL A 590 -10.11 22.92 10.09
C VAL A 590 -11.40 23.39 9.42
N ASP A 591 -12.51 23.12 10.06
CA ASP A 591 -13.82 23.63 9.67
C ASP A 591 -14.04 24.99 10.34
N VAL A 592 -14.46 25.98 9.56
CA VAL A 592 -14.71 27.36 10.01
C VAL A 592 -16.10 27.77 9.57
N TYR A 593 -16.91 28.28 10.51
CA TYR A 593 -18.22 28.78 10.25
C TYR A 593 -18.38 30.20 10.85
N ALA A 594 -18.59 31.21 10.00
CA ALA A 594 -18.81 32.54 10.41
C ALA A 594 -20.31 32.82 10.53
N THR A 595 -20.76 33.28 11.71
CA THR A 595 -22.16 33.65 11.94
C THR A 595 -22.40 35.10 11.56
N GLY A 596 -23.66 35.47 11.28
CA GLY A 596 -24.02 36.85 11.04
C GLY A 596 -23.90 37.77 12.28
N ASN A 597 -23.62 37.22 13.46
CA ASN A 597 -23.57 37.93 14.74
C ASN A 597 -22.14 38.27 15.19
N GLY A 598 -21.14 38.10 14.36
CA GLY A 598 -19.75 38.43 14.69
C GLY A 598 -18.95 37.28 15.32
N ASP A 599 -19.53 36.07 15.47
CA ASP A 599 -18.83 34.90 15.97
C ASP A 599 -18.27 34.05 14.82
N VAL A 600 -17.06 33.50 15.00
CA VAL A 600 -16.45 32.50 14.15
C VAL A 600 -16.24 31.24 14.96
N TYR A 601 -16.86 30.17 14.54
CA TYR A 601 -16.65 28.83 15.13
C TYR A 601 -15.62 28.07 14.32
N ALA A 602 -14.63 27.51 14.99
CA ALA A 602 -13.63 26.61 14.42
C ALA A 602 -13.74 25.22 15.06
N ALA A 603 -13.59 24.17 14.23
CA ALA A 603 -13.59 22.80 14.70
C ALA A 603 -12.60 21.95 13.89
N PHE A 604 -12.10 20.89 14.48
CA PHE A 604 -11.22 19.92 13.83
C PHE A 604 -12.05 18.69 13.43
N PRO A 605 -12.42 18.54 12.15
CA PRO A 605 -13.24 17.45 11.69
C PRO A 605 -12.50 16.13 11.85
N ILE A 606 -13.15 15.16 12.50
CA ILE A 606 -12.64 13.80 12.64
C ILE A 606 -13.28 12.97 11.54
N HIS A 607 -12.50 12.72 10.47
CA HIS A 607 -12.95 11.93 9.35
C HIS A 607 -12.59 10.45 9.58
N PRO A 608 -13.51 9.50 9.26
CA PRO A 608 -13.24 8.06 9.40
C PRO A 608 -12.00 7.56 8.64
N ALA A 609 -11.62 8.25 7.56
CA ALA A 609 -10.43 7.93 6.76
C ALA A 609 -9.11 8.44 7.35
N GLY A 610 -9.13 9.15 8.49
CA GLY A 610 -7.91 9.53 9.21
C GLY A 610 -7.07 10.63 8.56
N PHE A 611 -7.68 11.55 7.83
CA PHE A 611 -6.98 12.69 7.22
C PHE A 611 -6.54 13.71 8.26
N GLY A 612 -5.24 13.99 8.32
CA GLY A 612 -4.64 14.93 9.24
C GLY A 612 -4.29 14.31 10.60
N ASP A 613 -3.54 15.08 11.39
CA ASP A 613 -3.01 14.61 12.68
C ASP A 613 -4.06 14.53 13.78
N ILE A 614 -5.08 15.37 13.76
CA ILE A 614 -6.15 15.31 14.77
C ILE A 614 -7.01 14.04 14.62
N PRO A 615 -7.47 13.63 13.42
CA PRO A 615 -8.06 12.32 13.24
C PRO A 615 -7.12 11.16 13.60
N LYS A 616 -5.82 11.26 13.25
CA LYS A 616 -4.82 10.26 13.61
C LYS A 616 -4.55 10.22 15.11
N PHE A 617 -4.64 11.35 15.81
CA PHE A 617 -4.52 11.42 17.27
C PHE A 617 -5.52 10.47 17.94
N ILE A 618 -6.77 10.49 17.49
CA ILE A 618 -7.82 9.63 18.03
C ILE A 618 -7.68 8.17 17.57
N SER A 619 -7.42 7.95 16.28
CA SER A 619 -7.45 6.61 15.70
C SER A 619 -6.19 5.78 15.95
N ALA A 620 -5.03 6.43 16.05
CA ALA A 620 -3.72 5.77 16.07
C ALA A 620 -2.80 6.22 17.19
N ILE A 621 -2.64 7.53 17.40
CA ILE A 621 -1.60 8.07 18.30
C ILE A 621 -1.91 7.73 19.76
N VAL A 622 -3.15 7.97 20.21
CA VAL A 622 -3.60 7.60 21.56
C VAL A 622 -3.47 6.10 21.79
N TYR A 623 -3.85 5.29 20.80
CA TYR A 623 -3.71 3.84 20.90
C TYR A 623 -2.25 3.41 21.11
N LEU A 624 -1.33 3.92 20.32
CA LEU A 624 0.10 3.58 20.43
C LEU A 624 0.74 4.10 21.73
N ALA A 625 0.23 5.21 22.28
CA ALA A 625 0.73 5.75 23.52
C ALA A 625 0.22 4.99 24.77
N THR A 626 -1.01 4.48 24.72
CA THR A 626 -1.73 3.96 25.89
C THR A 626 -2.18 2.52 25.75
N TYR A 627 -2.15 1.96 24.54
CA TYR A 627 -2.77 0.69 24.14
C TYR A 627 -4.29 0.64 24.35
N GLU A 628 -4.92 1.81 24.55
CA GLU A 628 -6.36 1.98 24.65
C GLU A 628 -6.91 2.76 23.46
N SER A 629 -8.00 2.29 22.88
CA SER A 629 -8.67 3.02 21.80
C SER A 629 -9.34 4.28 22.34
N ALA A 630 -9.04 5.44 21.76
CA ALA A 630 -9.65 6.70 22.15
C ALA A 630 -11.18 6.71 21.94
N SER A 631 -11.68 5.98 20.94
CA SER A 631 -13.11 5.87 20.64
C SER A 631 -13.83 4.71 21.35
N LYS A 632 -13.11 3.88 22.11
CA LYS A 632 -13.67 2.80 22.92
C LYS A 632 -13.46 3.11 24.39
N GLY A 633 -14.46 2.92 25.20
CA GLY A 633 -14.35 3.14 26.64
C GLY A 633 -15.71 3.51 27.23
N PRO A 634 -15.80 3.64 28.56
CA PRO A 634 -17.02 4.09 29.20
C PRO A 634 -17.31 5.53 28.77
N PHE A 635 -18.45 5.74 28.13
CA PHE A 635 -18.97 7.05 27.80
C PHE A 635 -19.96 7.51 28.87
N THR A 636 -19.83 8.75 29.30
CA THR A 636 -20.79 9.40 30.18
C THR A 636 -21.69 10.33 29.35
N THR A 637 -22.99 10.16 29.46
CA THR A 637 -23.97 11.03 28.81
C THR A 637 -23.91 12.43 29.46
N ILE A 638 -23.71 13.46 28.63
CA ILE A 638 -23.70 14.86 29.03
C ILE A 638 -25.07 15.49 28.81
N TYR A 639 -25.65 15.18 27.63
CA TYR A 639 -26.90 15.80 27.19
C TYR A 639 -27.69 14.85 26.31
N SER A 640 -29.01 14.82 26.45
CA SER A 640 -29.90 14.01 25.60
C SER A 640 -31.16 14.80 25.32
N TYR A 641 -31.61 14.82 24.07
CA TYR A 641 -32.78 15.53 23.60
C TYR A 641 -33.47 14.78 22.45
N GLN A 642 -34.80 15.02 22.30
CA GLN A 642 -35.56 14.50 21.17
C GLN A 642 -35.16 15.21 19.89
N ASN A 643 -34.96 14.42 18.82
CA ASN A 643 -34.67 15.01 17.52
C ASN A 643 -35.86 15.86 17.05
N PRO A 644 -35.66 17.14 16.69
CA PRO A 644 -36.77 18.03 16.33
C PRO A 644 -37.47 17.64 15.01
N TYR A 645 -36.82 16.82 14.17
CA TYR A 645 -37.32 16.43 12.84
C TYR A 645 -37.87 15.00 12.80
N TYR A 646 -37.59 14.18 13.82
CA TYR A 646 -37.97 12.76 13.83
C TYR A 646 -38.43 12.34 15.23
N THR A 647 -39.71 12.14 15.39
CA THR A 647 -40.39 11.88 16.69
C THR A 647 -39.92 10.61 17.42
N TYR A 648 -39.27 9.68 16.70
CA TYR A 648 -38.75 8.42 17.27
C TYR A 648 -37.24 8.41 17.44
N ALA A 649 -36.56 9.52 17.21
CA ALA A 649 -35.11 9.61 17.33
C ALA A 649 -34.74 10.49 18.53
N THR A 650 -33.83 9.98 19.34
CA THR A 650 -33.20 10.73 20.44
C THR A 650 -31.76 11.00 20.07
N GLU A 651 -31.33 12.23 20.24
CA GLU A 651 -29.93 12.61 20.11
C GLU A 651 -29.27 12.71 21.48
N THR A 652 -28.10 12.09 21.63
CA THR A 652 -27.36 12.02 22.87
C THR A 652 -25.92 12.46 22.65
N ILE A 653 -25.46 13.43 23.42
CA ILE A 653 -24.05 13.85 23.52
C ILE A 653 -23.44 13.12 24.71
N SER A 654 -22.38 12.38 24.46
CA SER A 654 -21.64 11.63 25.48
C SER A 654 -20.13 11.79 25.31
N SER A 655 -19.38 11.66 26.40
CA SER A 655 -17.93 11.83 26.37
C SER A 655 -17.17 10.77 27.15
N ASN A 656 -15.92 10.58 26.76
CA ASN A 656 -14.90 9.91 27.57
C ASN A 656 -13.68 10.84 27.72
N LYS A 657 -12.57 10.32 28.22
CA LYS A 657 -11.34 11.11 28.45
C LYS A 657 -10.69 11.70 27.18
N TRP A 658 -11.03 11.21 25.98
CA TRP A 658 -10.41 11.62 24.72
C TRP A 658 -11.37 12.29 23.76
N VAL A 659 -12.59 11.77 23.68
CA VAL A 659 -13.55 12.20 22.65
C VAL A 659 -14.91 12.51 23.23
N VAL A 660 -15.63 13.38 22.53
CA VAL A 660 -17.06 13.61 22.66
C VAL A 660 -17.71 13.09 21.40
N ASN A 661 -18.83 12.39 21.55
CA ASN A 661 -19.62 11.94 20.42
C ASN A 661 -21.08 12.38 20.53
N LYS A 662 -21.69 12.53 19.36
CA LYS A 662 -23.13 12.68 19.23
C LYS A 662 -23.67 11.40 18.61
N THR A 663 -24.64 10.79 19.25
CA THR A 663 -25.30 9.57 18.80
C THR A 663 -26.76 9.87 18.55
N ILE A 664 -27.27 9.41 17.40
CA ILE A 664 -28.70 9.43 17.07
C ILE A 664 -29.23 8.04 17.32
N THR A 665 -30.21 7.88 18.18
CA THR A 665 -30.87 6.61 18.48
C THR A 665 -32.23 6.55 17.80
N ILE A 666 -32.43 5.54 16.94
CA ILE A 666 -33.67 5.29 16.19
C ILE A 666 -34.10 3.87 16.46
N GLY A 667 -35.32 3.68 16.98
CA GLY A 667 -35.85 2.34 17.23
C GLY A 667 -34.96 1.49 18.16
N GLY A 668 -34.23 2.12 19.08
CA GLY A 668 -33.32 1.45 20.03
C GLY A 668 -31.91 1.19 19.48
N GLN A 669 -31.62 1.53 18.23
CA GLN A 669 -30.28 1.45 17.66
C GLN A 669 -29.61 2.83 17.63
N GLY A 670 -28.43 2.95 18.25
CA GLY A 670 -27.64 4.15 18.23
C GLY A 670 -26.65 4.20 17.06
N ILE A 671 -26.65 5.30 16.31
CA ILE A 671 -25.70 5.61 15.25
C ILE A 671 -24.86 6.79 15.68
N VAL A 672 -23.54 6.63 15.73
CA VAL A 672 -22.64 7.76 16.00
C VAL A 672 -22.69 8.72 14.81
N ALA A 673 -23.24 9.93 15.05
CA ALA A 673 -23.41 10.94 14.02
C ALA A 673 -22.16 11.80 13.82
N VAL A 674 -21.41 12.03 14.90
CA VAL A 674 -20.16 12.80 14.86
C VAL A 674 -19.29 12.49 16.07
N ILE A 675 -17.97 12.62 15.89
CA ILE A 675 -16.98 12.52 16.95
C ILE A 675 -16.13 13.79 16.93
N GLY A 676 -15.88 14.36 18.10
CA GLY A 676 -14.98 15.48 18.30
C GLY A 676 -14.00 15.25 19.46
N LEU A 677 -12.99 16.11 19.60
CA LEU A 677 -12.10 16.08 20.75
C LEU A 677 -12.83 16.50 22.02
N ASN A 678 -12.59 15.83 23.13
CA ASN A 678 -13.12 16.25 24.43
C ASN A 678 -12.23 17.33 25.06
N TRP A 679 -12.41 18.56 24.61
CA TRP A 679 -11.66 19.72 25.11
C TRP A 679 -11.85 20.00 26.61
N ASN A 680 -12.91 19.49 27.23
CA ASN A 680 -13.14 19.62 28.69
C ASN A 680 -12.34 18.59 29.50
N SER A 681 -11.66 17.67 28.83
CA SER A 681 -10.79 16.67 29.46
C SER A 681 -9.35 17.17 29.55
N GLY A 682 -8.75 17.05 30.74
CA GLY A 682 -7.32 17.30 30.92
C GLY A 682 -6.42 16.46 30.01
N ASN A 683 -6.88 15.29 29.57
CA ASN A 683 -6.15 14.44 28.63
C ASN A 683 -6.03 15.07 27.22
N VAL A 684 -6.99 15.88 26.81
CA VAL A 684 -6.97 16.52 25.49
C VAL A 684 -6.37 17.92 25.58
N ILE A 685 -6.88 18.76 26.52
CA ILE A 685 -6.47 20.16 26.58
C ILE A 685 -4.99 20.34 26.96
N ASN A 686 -4.43 19.38 27.68
CA ASN A 686 -3.02 19.40 28.07
C ASN A 686 -2.13 18.62 27.09
N ALA A 687 -2.69 17.79 26.20
CA ALA A 687 -1.90 17.01 25.25
C ALA A 687 -1.18 17.93 24.25
N THR A 688 0.09 17.64 24.01
CA THR A 688 0.97 18.49 23.20
C THR A 688 0.44 18.72 21.79
N MET A 689 -0.01 17.67 21.08
CA MET A 689 -0.47 17.80 19.69
C MET A 689 -1.74 18.67 19.58
N PRO A 690 -2.89 18.34 20.17
CA PRO A 690 -4.10 19.12 20.00
C PRO A 690 -3.95 20.54 20.54
N ARG A 691 -3.22 20.71 21.64
CA ARG A 691 -3.01 22.01 22.27
C ARG A 691 -2.18 22.96 21.38
N LEU A 692 -1.04 22.52 20.89
CA LEU A 692 -0.17 23.32 20.02
C LEU A 692 -0.85 23.63 18.70
N PHE A 693 -1.55 22.66 18.11
CA PHE A 693 -2.27 22.88 16.87
C PHE A 693 -3.41 23.88 17.04
N ALA A 694 -4.25 23.70 18.06
CA ALA A 694 -5.36 24.61 18.33
C ALA A 694 -4.88 26.04 18.57
N TRP A 695 -3.79 26.23 19.34
CA TRP A 695 -3.18 27.55 19.55
C TRP A 695 -2.73 28.19 18.24
N SER A 696 -2.02 27.48 17.38
CA SER A 696 -1.56 28.01 16.09
C SER A 696 -2.70 28.35 15.15
N VAL A 697 -3.75 27.50 15.11
CA VAL A 697 -4.95 27.74 14.30
C VAL A 697 -5.70 28.98 14.78
N LEU A 698 -5.95 29.12 16.10
CA LEU A 698 -6.64 30.29 16.64
C LEU A 698 -5.88 31.57 16.33
N LYS A 699 -4.56 31.60 16.51
CA LYS A 699 -3.73 32.77 16.17
C LYS A 699 -3.75 33.11 14.68
N SER A 700 -3.82 32.11 13.83
CA SER A 700 -3.92 32.32 12.37
C SER A 700 -5.30 32.79 11.96
N LEU A 701 -6.36 32.30 12.58
CA LEU A 701 -7.73 32.74 12.34
C LEU A 701 -7.98 34.16 12.86
N GLU A 702 -7.35 34.59 13.97
CA GLU A 702 -7.38 35.98 14.44
C GLU A 702 -6.86 36.93 13.36
N ASN A 703 -5.86 36.52 12.57
CA ASN A 703 -5.35 37.30 11.45
C ASN A 703 -6.27 37.27 10.21
N LEU A 704 -6.99 36.16 9.98
CA LEU A 704 -7.95 36.04 8.87
C LEU A 704 -9.28 36.74 9.15
N TYR A 705 -9.67 36.84 10.42
CA TYR A 705 -10.94 37.36 10.89
C TYR A 705 -10.69 38.35 12.06
N PRO A 706 -10.02 39.50 11.83
CA PRO A 706 -9.49 40.36 12.90
C PRO A 706 -10.57 41.01 13.78
N ASP A 707 -11.79 41.14 13.27
CA ASP A 707 -12.88 41.80 13.96
C ASP A 707 -13.92 40.86 14.56
N LEU A 708 -13.65 39.54 14.52
CA LEU A 708 -14.60 38.51 14.92
C LEU A 708 -14.10 37.73 16.15
N ASP A 709 -15.04 37.27 16.98
CA ASP A 709 -14.76 36.42 18.14
C ASP A 709 -14.63 34.95 17.71
N ILE A 710 -13.44 34.41 17.84
CA ILE A 710 -13.13 33.04 17.39
C ILE A 710 -13.31 32.06 18.53
N LYS A 711 -14.18 31.07 18.31
CA LYS A 711 -14.54 30.06 19.30
C LYS A 711 -14.21 28.66 18.78
N LEU A 712 -13.38 27.94 19.49
CA LEU A 712 -13.09 26.53 19.17
C LEU A 712 -14.17 25.64 19.79
N ILE A 713 -14.74 24.73 19.00
CA ILE A 713 -15.79 23.80 19.41
C ILE A 713 -15.47 22.38 18.89
N PRO A 714 -16.05 21.32 19.48
CA PRO A 714 -15.77 19.95 19.07
C PRO A 714 -16.13 19.62 17.63
N TRP A 715 -17.24 20.13 17.08
CA TRP A 715 -17.69 19.92 15.70
C TRP A 715 -18.56 21.08 15.19
N ILE A 716 -18.60 21.25 13.88
CA ILE A 716 -19.50 22.15 13.17
C ILE A 716 -20.45 21.39 12.25
N ILE A 717 -20.01 20.23 11.73
CA ILE A 717 -20.81 19.34 10.87
C ILE A 717 -21.26 18.12 11.65
N SER A 718 -22.50 17.72 11.44
CA SER A 718 -23.08 16.48 11.92
C SER A 718 -23.91 15.83 10.83
N TYR A 719 -24.14 14.54 10.99
CA TYR A 719 -25.13 13.78 10.23
C TYR A 719 -26.43 13.77 10.99
N GLY A 720 -27.55 13.95 10.29
CA GLY A 720 -28.90 13.84 10.83
C GLY A 720 -29.80 13.10 9.88
N ILE A 721 -31.04 12.94 10.28
CA ILE A 721 -32.05 12.21 9.51
C ILE A 721 -33.07 13.23 9.03
N ASP A 722 -33.32 13.25 7.71
CA ASP A 722 -34.36 14.10 7.15
C ASP A 722 -35.77 13.54 7.40
N GLN A 723 -36.81 14.30 7.02
CA GLN A 723 -38.21 13.89 7.19
C GLN A 723 -38.56 12.59 6.44
N GLN A 724 -37.75 12.19 5.45
CA GLN A 724 -37.89 10.96 4.68
C GLN A 724 -37.07 9.81 5.23
N GLY A 725 -36.40 9.99 6.38
CA GLY A 725 -35.55 8.97 7.02
C GLY A 725 -34.19 8.77 6.36
N ARG A 726 -33.72 9.71 5.52
CA ARG A 726 -32.43 9.65 4.84
C ARG A 726 -31.37 10.39 5.65
N LEU A 727 -30.16 9.85 5.66
CA LEU A 727 -29.01 10.48 6.30
C LEU A 727 -28.59 11.73 5.50
N GLN A 728 -28.55 12.88 6.18
CA GLN A 728 -28.16 14.16 5.63
C GLN A 728 -27.03 14.77 6.45
N THR A 729 -26.17 15.58 5.79
CA THR A 729 -25.12 16.35 6.45
C THR A 729 -25.57 17.79 6.58
N PHE A 730 -25.42 18.37 7.76
CA PHE A 730 -25.81 19.75 8.04
C PHE A 730 -24.88 20.43 9.04
N ILE A 731 -24.94 21.78 9.08
CA ILE A 731 -24.25 22.56 10.10
C ILE A 731 -24.92 22.29 11.44
N ASP A 732 -24.13 21.89 12.43
CA ASP A 732 -24.59 21.49 13.74
C ASP A 732 -23.73 22.11 14.84
N LEU A 733 -24.30 23.08 15.51
CA LEU A 733 -23.67 23.76 16.63
C LEU A 733 -24.11 23.21 18.00
N SER A 734 -24.72 22.03 18.04
CA SER A 734 -25.15 21.43 19.33
C SER A 734 -24.00 21.22 20.31
N SER A 735 -22.76 21.15 19.83
CA SER A 735 -21.57 21.08 20.70
C SER A 735 -21.34 22.37 21.55
N LEU A 736 -22.01 23.48 21.24
CA LEU A 736 -21.95 24.69 22.06
C LEU A 736 -22.48 24.48 23.49
N VAL A 737 -23.28 23.45 23.72
CA VAL A 737 -23.72 23.05 25.07
C VAL A 737 -22.53 22.72 25.99
N LEU A 738 -21.37 22.34 25.41
CA LEU A 738 -20.14 22.06 26.15
C LEU A 738 -19.34 23.32 26.48
N GLY A 739 -19.73 24.46 25.95
CA GLY A 739 -19.03 25.73 26.06
C GLY A 739 -17.85 25.87 25.09
N PRO A 740 -17.41 27.09 24.77
CA PRO A 740 -16.23 27.34 23.94
C PRO A 740 -14.95 26.95 24.70
N VAL A 741 -14.00 26.40 23.94
CA VAL A 741 -12.70 26.02 24.47
C VAL A 741 -11.80 27.25 24.58
N LYS A 742 -11.20 27.46 25.76
CA LYS A 742 -10.16 28.45 25.98
C LYS A 742 -8.79 27.77 25.99
N ILE A 743 -7.92 28.16 25.10
CA ILE A 743 -6.53 27.69 25.05
C ILE A 743 -5.65 28.77 25.66
N ASP A 744 -5.01 28.46 26.79
CA ASP A 744 -4.14 29.39 27.49
C ASP A 744 -2.91 29.76 26.68
N ASN A 745 -2.41 31.00 26.83
CA ASN A 745 -1.21 31.48 26.15
C ASN A 745 0.11 30.92 26.69
N VAL A 746 0.08 29.91 27.58
CA VAL A 746 1.27 29.28 28.20
C VAL A 746 2.22 28.71 27.13
N ASN A 747 1.71 28.38 25.95
CA ASN A 747 2.53 27.86 24.84
C ASN A 747 3.51 28.89 24.29
N GLN A 748 3.25 30.20 24.38
CA GLN A 748 4.10 31.25 23.83
C GLN A 748 5.48 31.32 24.48
N ASN A 749 5.60 30.92 25.74
CA ASN A 749 6.87 30.88 26.43
C ASN A 749 7.76 29.70 26.01
N LEU A 750 7.15 28.65 25.50
CA LEU A 750 7.85 27.39 25.12
C LEU A 750 8.08 27.31 23.62
N PHE A 751 7.09 27.73 22.84
CA PHE A 751 7.11 27.63 21.37
C PHE A 751 6.73 28.98 20.74
N SER A 752 7.27 29.24 19.58
CA SER A 752 6.86 30.33 18.68
C SER A 752 6.34 29.76 17.36
N ILE A 753 5.39 30.45 16.74
CA ILE A 753 4.89 30.08 15.40
C ILE A 753 5.94 30.51 14.37
N ALA A 754 6.64 29.54 13.77
CA ALA A 754 7.63 29.80 12.75
C ALA A 754 6.95 30.06 11.39
N TYR A 755 5.97 29.21 11.04
CA TYR A 755 5.20 29.35 9.82
C TYR A 755 3.87 28.57 9.93
N VAL A 756 2.82 29.07 9.31
CA VAL A 756 1.56 28.35 9.14
C VAL A 756 1.13 28.45 7.69
N GLY A 757 1.16 27.32 7.02
CA GLY A 757 0.54 27.17 5.70
C GLY A 757 -0.95 26.99 5.83
N ILE A 758 -1.73 27.79 5.08
CA ILE A 758 -3.20 27.72 5.07
C ILE A 758 -3.64 27.56 3.62
N SER A 759 -4.42 26.50 3.34
CA SER A 759 -4.95 26.29 1.99
C SER A 759 -6.00 27.32 1.61
N GLN A 760 -6.29 27.43 0.31
CA GLN A 760 -7.53 28.06 -0.12
C GLN A 760 -8.73 27.34 0.52
N PRO A 761 -9.80 28.07 0.85
CA PRO A 761 -10.98 27.48 1.46
C PRO A 761 -11.75 26.59 0.48
N LEU A 762 -12.13 25.41 0.94
CA LEU A 762 -13.19 24.64 0.31
C LEU A 762 -14.53 25.12 0.87
N THR A 763 -15.30 25.82 0.06
CA THR A 763 -16.64 26.28 0.46
C THR A 763 -17.60 25.10 0.44
N LEU A 764 -18.13 24.75 1.61
CA LEU A 764 -19.06 23.65 1.81
C LEU A 764 -20.51 24.11 2.00
N GLY A 765 -20.71 25.44 2.13
CA GLY A 765 -22.01 26.06 2.30
C GLY A 765 -21.86 27.56 2.53
N TYR A 766 -23.00 28.29 2.75
CA TYR A 766 -22.97 29.69 3.05
C TYR A 766 -22.22 29.94 4.36
N ASN A 767 -21.16 30.77 4.31
CA ASN A 767 -20.28 31.09 5.43
C ASN A 767 -19.60 29.89 6.11
N PHE A 768 -19.61 28.70 5.45
CA PHE A 768 -18.98 27.51 5.95
C PHE A 768 -17.83 27.08 5.02
N HIS A 769 -16.63 27.07 5.58
CA HIS A 769 -15.39 26.81 4.87
C HIS A 769 -14.57 25.74 5.57
N ARG A 770 -13.91 24.90 4.80
CA ARG A 770 -12.87 23.98 5.29
C ARG A 770 -11.53 24.42 4.75
N TYR A 771 -10.57 24.57 5.65
CA TYR A 771 -9.18 24.88 5.35
C TYR A 771 -8.30 23.68 5.71
N VAL A 772 -7.10 23.66 5.15
CA VAL A 772 -6.00 22.80 5.60
C VAL A 772 -4.96 23.69 6.24
N PHE A 773 -4.59 23.36 7.46
CA PHE A 773 -3.52 24.03 8.21
C PHE A 773 -2.32 23.09 8.34
N VAL A 774 -1.14 23.60 8.04
CA VAL A 774 0.15 22.96 8.32
C VAL A 774 0.94 23.92 9.20
N SER A 775 1.04 23.61 10.47
CA SER A 775 1.63 24.49 11.49
C SER A 775 3.05 24.03 11.81
N LEU A 776 4.03 24.91 11.62
CA LEU A 776 5.43 24.74 11.99
C LEU A 776 5.73 25.61 13.21
N LEU A 777 6.01 24.97 14.33
CA LEU A 777 6.22 25.60 15.63
C LEU A 777 7.68 25.40 16.06
N LYS A 778 8.38 26.51 16.34
CA LYS A 778 9.80 26.50 16.79
C LYS A 778 9.86 26.41 18.31
N LEU A 779 10.64 25.53 18.86
CA LEU A 779 11.01 25.53 20.28
C LEU A 779 11.87 26.77 20.57
N ASN A 780 11.49 27.56 21.59
CA ASN A 780 12.18 28.80 21.91
C ASN A 780 13.62 28.54 22.35
N GLU A 781 14.53 29.39 21.95
CA GLU A 781 15.98 29.19 22.17
C GLU A 781 16.33 29.15 23.65
N ASP A 782 15.67 29.95 24.50
CA ASP A 782 15.93 29.96 25.95
C ASP A 782 15.51 28.63 26.59
N VAL A 783 14.37 28.08 26.17
CA VAL A 783 13.91 26.74 26.61
C VAL A 783 14.88 25.67 26.15
N MET A 784 15.36 25.74 24.91
CA MET A 784 16.34 24.81 24.39
C MET A 784 17.68 24.88 25.15
N ARG A 785 18.15 26.07 25.49
CA ARG A 785 19.36 26.26 26.32
C ARG A 785 19.16 25.68 27.72
N GLU A 786 17.99 25.87 28.33
CA GLU A 786 17.70 25.30 29.64
C GLU A 786 17.61 23.77 29.62
N LEU A 787 16.99 23.19 28.60
CA LEU A 787 16.92 21.72 28.43
C LEU A 787 18.31 21.10 28.26
N CYS A 788 19.26 21.82 27.66
CA CYS A 788 20.58 21.32 27.30
C CYS A 788 21.68 21.64 28.33
N ARG A 789 21.35 22.37 29.40
CA ARG A 789 22.18 22.48 30.60
C ARG A 789 21.96 21.26 31.48
#